data_624d31843551dac503fe853492e79948
#
_entry.id   624d31843551dac503fe853492e79948
#
_cell.length_a   1.000
_cell.length_b   1.000
_cell.length_c   1.000
_cell.angle_alpha   90.00
_cell.angle_beta   90.00
_cell.angle_gamma   90.00
#
_symmetry.space_group_name_H-M   'P 1'
#
loop_
_entity.id
_entity.type
_entity.pdbx_description
1 polymer ?
#
loop_
_entity_poly.entity_id
_entity_poly.type
_entity_poly.pdbx_seq_one_letter_code
_entity_poly.pdbx_strand_id
1 'polypeptide(L)'
;MTFRFCSGLFLTTTLFSGIAGGQQEPAGEGRPITPAGSLVMDAGTELPAVGAMPMTMLRSPDKLGHDGKGRYLLVVNSGFGVQFSDDTNRAQQSIAVIDLNATPEPRVTQNVYFPTPQSANVGLAFAPVASAERSFAMYVSGGFENKVWIFRFDPKAVTPVQPASPGPGTKVTAPFFLISNPGEVSPKDYNRGKAALYPTGLAVTKDGRTLVTANNLGDSVTIVRDLNGARKMQRVDLHHRGKLNGNIYPYGVVLLENGKKARAYVSCWNDSSVAVVSLDGKAFVEKYISVDRHPTAMAPNAKGTRLFVANSNADSVSVIDTASDQEIERIDVRLAESALPGSSPEGVALSEDEKTLYVANAHSNAVAVVALSEKARGGKSLENGGAAKSKILGFIPTGQYPSAVAVADGRLFIGNGKGTGFEPSSMRVSNSGYTPNPPNAAFPTRKENHRQGGQYSGSIVSGNISFVALPDDPTLAHYTQQTMQNDGLVDFAPPRLFAGESPIKHVLYIIKENRTYDQVFGDVKSSGDGHAADGDPGLAIFGEGDAARRPDGTSQAVTPNHHALADRFGLFDRFFVNSEASPDGHNWATAAFSNDYVDKAFRWNYSDRGRTYDFEGYNRLPDYEPPGELQLDKFQGDALAALTDLLEKHLPYRQGFTDLGEPKTLYLWDAAARAGLSYRNYGEFITVISANDVATAKQRRHKGYPDISKAVRDIPNKASLANHHSPSFRSFDLTAPDIMTVDCYKAALEAPERADAAVTEDHAHASCRGNSRFGEWLAEFKGFVAEREAGKPDPMPALVVMRFPNDHTTGIKEGFPTPQFMVADNDYAVGRLVEAVSSSVYWKDTAIFAVEDDAQSGPDHVDSHRSVGLAISAYNKPGTLIHKFHSTVSMIRTIEMLLGIRAMNQLDASAIPMDIFQDKPDLTPYKAALPTIAADNLMTGKAKDKVTAAWMKKTLRQDLEHADMADPQALNAIIWFACRGDGSHLPPSAVLPAYEAMRLGVLDTEEVPVDHKNKDNDD
;
A
#
# COMPACT_ATOMS: atom_id res chain seq x y z
N MET A 1 65.03 14.98 -19.37
CA MET A 1 64.86 13.66 -20.02
C MET A 1 63.63 13.05 -19.45
N THR A 2 62.61 13.35 -20.02
CA THR A 2 61.61 12.62 -20.78
C THR A 2 60.64 11.82 -19.93
N PHE A 3 59.52 12.41 -19.80
CA PHE A 3 58.26 11.83 -19.30
C PHE A 3 57.76 10.72 -20.20
N ARG A 4 57.37 9.61 -19.63
CA ARG A 4 56.36 8.68 -20.10
C ARG A 4 55.86 7.88 -18.90
N PHE A 5 54.76 8.32 -18.30
CA PHE A 5 53.81 7.50 -17.55
C PHE A 5 52.59 8.41 -17.27
N CYS A 6 51.62 8.29 -18.10
CA CYS A 6 50.23 8.67 -17.83
C CYS A 6 49.39 8.38 -19.08
N SER A 7 49.02 7.16 -19.33
CA SER A 7 48.05 6.81 -20.36
C SER A 7 47.29 5.51 -20.06
N GLY A 8 47.17 5.16 -18.79
CA GLY A 8 46.47 3.94 -18.41
C GLY A 8 45.34 4.08 -17.39
N LEU A 9 45.15 5.29 -16.90
CA LEU A 9 44.19 5.51 -15.81
C LEU A 9 42.93 6.31 -16.23
N PHE A 10 42.83 6.72 -17.49
CA PHE A 10 41.71 7.53 -17.99
C PHE A 10 40.65 6.73 -18.72
N LEU A 11 40.86 5.45 -19.00
CA LEU A 11 39.87 4.66 -19.74
C LEU A 11 38.89 3.88 -18.88
N THR A 12 39.19 3.69 -17.61
CA THR A 12 38.31 2.98 -16.67
C THR A 12 37.33 3.91 -15.96
N THR A 13 37.68 5.18 -15.80
CA THR A 13 36.80 6.15 -15.17
C THR A 13 35.73 6.71 -16.12
N THR A 14 35.96 6.67 -17.43
CA THR A 14 34.96 7.15 -18.41
C THR A 14 33.87 6.13 -18.73
N LEU A 15 34.10 4.86 -18.54
CA LEU A 15 33.04 3.84 -18.69
C LEU A 15 32.09 3.78 -17.49
N PHE A 16 32.58 4.08 -16.31
CA PHE A 16 31.71 4.16 -15.10
C PHE A 16 30.94 5.49 -15.03
N SER A 17 31.49 6.58 -15.51
CA SER A 17 30.76 7.85 -15.54
C SER A 17 29.67 7.91 -16.60
N GLY A 18 29.73 7.09 -17.64
CA GLY A 18 28.70 7.03 -18.67
C GLY A 18 27.45 6.23 -18.25
N ILE A 19 27.62 5.22 -17.39
CA ILE A 19 26.50 4.41 -16.88
C ILE A 19 25.85 5.10 -15.67
N ALA A 20 26.62 5.78 -14.85
CA ALA A 20 26.11 6.58 -13.74
C ALA A 20 25.40 7.87 -14.20
N GLY A 21 25.75 8.42 -15.37
CA GLY A 21 25.18 9.67 -15.89
C GLY A 21 23.75 9.53 -16.41
N GLY A 22 23.32 8.33 -16.80
CA GLY A 22 21.92 8.08 -17.19
C GLY A 22 21.02 7.64 -16.02
N GLN A 23 21.59 7.40 -14.86
CA GLN A 23 20.86 6.93 -13.69
C GLN A 23 20.64 8.01 -12.64
N GLN A 24 21.41 9.07 -12.64
CA GLN A 24 21.20 10.21 -11.78
C GLN A 24 20.33 11.21 -12.52
N GLU A 25 19.08 11.25 -12.14
CA GLU A 25 18.32 12.46 -12.44
C GLU A 25 19.04 13.62 -11.78
N PRO A 26 19.23 14.74 -12.48
CA PRO A 26 19.76 15.94 -11.86
C PRO A 26 18.99 16.27 -10.61
N ALA A 27 19.66 16.76 -9.58
CA ALA A 27 19.00 17.26 -8.39
C ALA A 27 17.90 18.24 -8.85
N GLY A 28 16.65 17.90 -8.60
CA GLY A 28 15.50 18.66 -9.11
C GLY A 28 14.62 17.96 -10.13
N GLU A 29 14.98 16.78 -10.63
CA GLU A 29 14.18 16.08 -11.66
C GLU A 29 13.27 14.97 -11.15
N GLY A 30 12.93 14.94 -9.89
CA GLY A 30 12.07 13.95 -9.33
C GLY A 30 12.80 12.63 -9.05
N ARG A 31 12.70 12.22 -7.80
CA ARG A 31 13.23 10.94 -7.35
C ARG A 31 12.06 10.04 -7.08
N PRO A 32 12.14 8.78 -7.49
CA PRO A 32 11.12 7.83 -7.11
C PRO A 32 11.19 7.62 -5.59
N ILE A 33 10.10 7.87 -4.92
CA ILE A 33 10.05 7.81 -3.47
C ILE A 33 9.37 6.53 -3.01
N THR A 34 8.73 5.86 -3.91
CA THR A 34 7.89 4.74 -3.55
C THR A 34 8.31 3.46 -4.22
N PRO A 35 8.47 2.51 -3.41
CA PRO A 35 8.70 2.51 -1.99
C PRO A 35 10.11 3.01 -1.71
N ALA A 36 10.22 4.21 -1.21
CA ALA A 36 11.41 4.93 -0.83
C ALA A 36 12.54 5.17 -1.85
N GLY A 37 12.38 4.84 -3.10
CA GLY A 37 13.27 5.26 -4.20
C GLY A 37 14.75 4.96 -4.09
N SER A 38 15.15 3.93 -3.36
CA SER A 38 16.56 3.56 -3.24
C SER A 38 17.16 3.09 -4.54
N LEU A 39 18.42 3.40 -4.70
CA LEU A 39 19.24 2.80 -5.72
C LEU A 39 19.67 1.38 -5.32
N VAL A 40 20.17 0.67 -6.27
CA VAL A 40 20.62 -0.69 -6.18
C VAL A 40 21.77 -0.91 -5.23
N MET A 41 21.84 -2.08 -4.66
CA MET A 41 23.05 -2.62 -4.05
C MET A 41 24.13 -2.85 -5.10
N ASP A 42 25.26 -2.14 -5.01
CA ASP A 42 26.38 -2.29 -5.95
C ASP A 42 27.03 -3.67 -5.93
N ALA A 43 26.94 -4.36 -4.81
CA ALA A 43 27.62 -5.63 -4.58
C ALA A 43 26.64 -6.78 -4.31
N GLY A 44 25.34 -6.54 -4.40
CA GLY A 44 24.34 -7.60 -4.22
C GLY A 44 24.23 -8.48 -5.45
N THR A 45 24.22 -9.78 -5.24
CA THR A 45 23.84 -10.75 -6.27
C THR A 45 22.37 -11.08 -6.11
N GLU A 46 21.60 -10.86 -7.14
CA GLU A 46 20.18 -11.12 -7.15
C GLU A 46 19.88 -12.60 -7.41
N LEU A 47 18.97 -13.15 -6.65
CA LEU A 47 18.35 -14.44 -6.93
C LEU A 47 17.00 -14.21 -7.61
N PRO A 48 16.62 -15.04 -8.59
CA PRO A 48 15.34 -14.90 -9.26
C PRO A 48 14.17 -14.79 -8.29
N ALA A 49 13.24 -13.88 -8.56
CA ALA A 49 12.04 -13.71 -7.79
C ALA A 49 11.20 -14.99 -7.81
N VAL A 50 10.74 -15.41 -6.65
CA VAL A 50 9.96 -16.64 -6.47
C VAL A 50 8.60 -16.39 -5.81
N GLY A 51 8.31 -15.15 -5.54
CA GLY A 51 7.09 -14.66 -4.91
C GLY A 51 7.26 -13.22 -4.47
N ALA A 52 6.19 -12.58 -4.03
CA ALA A 52 6.24 -11.26 -3.44
C ALA A 52 6.37 -11.35 -1.92
N MET A 53 6.94 -10.33 -1.33
CA MET A 53 7.02 -10.15 0.12
C MET A 53 7.67 -11.35 0.84
N PRO A 54 8.99 -11.56 0.74
CA PRO A 54 9.72 -12.48 1.60
C PRO A 54 9.54 -12.09 3.07
N MET A 55 8.97 -12.94 3.89
CA MET A 55 8.60 -12.61 5.28
C MET A 55 9.49 -13.26 6.32
N THR A 56 10.02 -14.42 6.03
CA THR A 56 10.83 -15.20 6.96
C THR A 56 11.90 -15.96 6.21
N MET A 57 13.10 -15.90 6.72
CA MET A 57 14.24 -16.70 6.27
C MET A 57 14.71 -17.61 7.41
N LEU A 58 14.81 -18.88 7.14
CA LEU A 58 15.24 -19.85 8.13
C LEU A 58 16.24 -20.85 7.54
N ARG A 59 17.41 -20.95 8.17
CA ARG A 59 18.41 -21.93 7.79
C ARG A 59 17.97 -23.33 8.19
N SER A 60 18.20 -24.31 7.33
CA SER A 60 17.87 -25.70 7.57
C SER A 60 18.65 -26.29 8.76
N PRO A 61 18.08 -27.27 9.49
CA PRO A 61 18.70 -27.79 10.71
C PRO A 61 19.75 -28.89 10.48
N ASP A 62 20.04 -29.24 9.23
CA ASP A 62 21.09 -30.19 8.89
C ASP A 62 22.50 -29.61 9.14
N LYS A 63 23.54 -30.39 8.87
CA LYS A 63 24.94 -29.99 9.02
C LYS A 63 25.73 -30.21 7.74
N LEU A 64 25.08 -30.03 6.58
CA LEU A 64 25.66 -30.32 5.29
C LEU A 64 26.16 -29.06 4.56
N GLY A 65 26.07 -27.89 5.17
CA GLY A 65 26.64 -26.65 4.67
C GLY A 65 28.18 -26.65 4.76
N HIS A 66 28.82 -25.82 3.96
CA HIS A 66 30.28 -25.69 3.95
C HIS A 66 30.86 -25.27 5.30
N ASP A 67 30.13 -24.50 6.08
CA ASP A 67 30.48 -24.07 7.44
C ASP A 67 30.05 -25.06 8.53
N GLY A 68 29.60 -26.25 8.16
CA GLY A 68 29.13 -27.29 9.09
C GLY A 68 27.77 -27.02 9.71
N LYS A 69 27.04 -26.02 9.22
CA LYS A 69 25.64 -25.71 9.56
C LYS A 69 24.71 -26.16 8.45
N GLY A 70 23.44 -25.76 8.49
CA GLY A 70 22.44 -26.12 7.50
C GLY A 70 22.84 -25.72 6.08
N ARG A 71 22.62 -26.60 5.12
CA ARG A 71 22.96 -26.39 3.71
C ARG A 71 21.99 -25.42 3.01
N TYR A 72 20.77 -25.38 3.45
CA TYR A 72 19.73 -24.62 2.76
C TYR A 72 19.24 -23.42 3.58
N LEU A 73 18.89 -22.34 2.88
CA LEU A 73 18.11 -21.23 3.42
C LEU A 73 16.72 -21.32 2.81
N LEU A 74 15.69 -21.41 3.66
CA LEU A 74 14.30 -21.43 3.24
C LEU A 74 13.67 -20.06 3.45
N VAL A 75 12.92 -19.61 2.46
CA VAL A 75 12.28 -18.29 2.47
C VAL A 75 10.78 -18.45 2.24
N VAL A 76 9.98 -17.93 3.15
CA VAL A 76 8.54 -17.87 2.99
C VAL A 76 8.17 -16.54 2.33
N ASN A 77 7.55 -16.63 1.16
CA ASN A 77 7.01 -15.51 0.40
C ASN A 77 5.49 -15.50 0.59
N SER A 78 4.96 -14.52 1.31
CA SER A 78 3.54 -14.47 1.68
C SER A 78 2.78 -13.26 1.12
N GLY A 79 3.26 -12.70 0.00
CA GLY A 79 2.62 -11.61 -0.70
C GLY A 79 1.39 -12.02 -1.51
N PHE A 80 1.18 -11.33 -2.62
CA PHE A 80 0.04 -11.58 -3.50
C PHE A 80 0.00 -13.01 -4.04
N GLY A 81 -1.20 -13.52 -4.20
CA GLY A 81 -1.49 -14.52 -5.22
C GLY A 81 -2.02 -13.83 -6.46
N VAL A 82 -2.07 -14.54 -7.56
CA VAL A 82 -2.73 -14.05 -8.76
C VAL A 82 -4.25 -14.20 -8.57
N GLN A 83 -4.90 -13.08 -8.28
CA GLN A 83 -6.33 -13.03 -8.06
C GLN A 83 -7.16 -13.34 -9.30
N PHE A 84 -6.61 -13.11 -10.46
CA PHE A 84 -7.38 -12.78 -11.64
C PHE A 84 -7.29 -13.84 -12.70
N SER A 85 -6.62 -14.89 -12.39
CA SER A 85 -6.49 -15.98 -13.30
C SER A 85 -7.30 -17.15 -12.77
N ASP A 86 -8.21 -17.67 -13.58
CA ASP A 86 -8.72 -19.03 -13.40
C ASP A 86 -7.55 -20.04 -13.51
N ASP A 87 -6.37 -19.55 -13.90
CA ASP A 87 -5.15 -20.32 -13.95
C ASP A 87 -4.53 -20.45 -12.56
N THR A 88 -4.84 -21.56 -11.92
CA THR A 88 -4.22 -21.97 -10.65
C THR A 88 -2.70 -22.15 -10.75
N ASN A 89 -2.11 -21.96 -11.94
CA ASN A 89 -0.67 -22.06 -12.17
C ASN A 89 0.13 -20.83 -11.70
N ARG A 90 -0.53 -19.81 -11.24
CA ARG A 90 0.13 -18.56 -10.83
C ARG A 90 -0.04 -18.38 -9.35
N ALA A 91 0.90 -18.84 -8.61
CA ALA A 91 0.96 -18.58 -7.19
C ALA A 91 2.21 -17.76 -6.90
N GLN A 92 2.04 -16.65 -6.21
CA GLN A 92 3.17 -15.86 -5.73
C GLN A 92 3.50 -16.16 -4.28
N GLN A 93 2.58 -16.76 -3.53
CA GLN A 93 2.92 -17.32 -2.23
C GLN A 93 3.65 -18.63 -2.40
N SER A 94 4.82 -18.71 -1.78
CA SER A 94 5.72 -19.86 -1.97
C SER A 94 6.68 -20.03 -0.80
N ILE A 95 7.36 -21.17 -0.79
CA ILE A 95 8.58 -21.39 -0.04
C ILE A 95 9.69 -21.59 -1.06
N ALA A 96 10.64 -20.65 -1.10
CA ALA A 96 11.86 -20.81 -1.87
C ALA A 96 12.91 -21.56 -1.05
N VAL A 97 13.64 -22.47 -1.68
CA VAL A 97 14.72 -23.25 -1.09
C VAL A 97 16.02 -22.89 -1.79
N ILE A 98 16.91 -22.19 -1.09
CA ILE A 98 18.20 -21.73 -1.58
C ILE A 98 19.28 -22.72 -1.13
N ASP A 99 20.01 -23.30 -2.06
CA ASP A 99 21.17 -24.12 -1.78
C ASP A 99 22.40 -23.23 -1.58
N LEU A 100 22.89 -23.13 -0.35
CA LEU A 100 24.05 -22.33 0.01
C LEU A 100 25.37 -22.94 -0.50
N ASN A 101 25.40 -24.26 -0.78
CA ASN A 101 26.56 -24.96 -1.32
C ASN A 101 26.62 -24.95 -2.86
N ALA A 102 25.65 -24.34 -3.52
CA ALA A 102 25.67 -24.27 -4.97
C ALA A 102 26.89 -23.46 -5.46
N THR A 103 27.43 -23.89 -6.58
CA THR A 103 28.61 -23.27 -7.21
C THR A 103 28.22 -22.73 -8.59
N PRO A 104 28.70 -21.54 -8.97
CA PRO A 104 29.64 -20.68 -8.26
C PRO A 104 29.07 -19.92 -7.06
N GLU A 105 27.74 -19.80 -6.99
CA GLU A 105 27.03 -18.98 -5.99
C GLU A 105 25.77 -19.66 -5.50
N PRO A 106 25.21 -19.26 -4.33
CA PRO A 106 23.91 -19.72 -3.85
C PRO A 106 22.82 -19.59 -4.92
N ARG A 107 21.92 -20.56 -4.98
CA ARG A 107 20.80 -20.49 -5.95
C ARG A 107 19.55 -21.15 -5.42
N VAL A 108 18.40 -20.70 -5.92
CA VAL A 108 17.11 -21.34 -5.68
C VAL A 108 17.08 -22.68 -6.40
N THR A 109 16.87 -23.76 -5.66
CA THR A 109 16.83 -25.13 -6.19
C THR A 109 15.42 -25.74 -6.18
N GLN A 110 14.51 -25.15 -5.41
CA GLN A 110 13.12 -25.59 -5.32
C GLN A 110 12.21 -24.45 -4.93
N ASN A 111 11.01 -24.41 -5.49
CA ASN A 111 9.89 -23.60 -5.05
C ASN A 111 8.68 -24.48 -4.71
N VAL A 112 8.06 -24.22 -3.58
CA VAL A 112 6.81 -24.83 -3.16
C VAL A 112 5.71 -23.77 -3.22
N TYR A 113 4.79 -23.89 -4.16
CA TYR A 113 3.77 -22.90 -4.44
C TYR A 113 2.45 -23.19 -3.71
N PHE A 114 1.79 -22.13 -3.27
CA PHE A 114 0.49 -22.16 -2.62
C PHE A 114 -0.54 -21.44 -3.51
N PRO A 115 -1.16 -22.16 -4.46
CA PRO A 115 -2.18 -21.57 -5.33
C PRO A 115 -3.42 -21.17 -4.53
N THR A 116 -4.04 -20.08 -4.91
CA THR A 116 -5.26 -19.57 -4.30
C THR A 116 -6.37 -20.64 -4.30
N PRO A 117 -7.12 -20.84 -3.20
CA PRO A 117 -7.12 -20.07 -1.94
C PRO A 117 -6.10 -20.55 -0.90
N GLN A 118 -5.24 -21.49 -1.22
CA GLN A 118 -4.20 -21.96 -0.30
C GLN A 118 -3.24 -20.82 0.01
N SER A 119 -2.73 -20.79 1.23
CA SER A 119 -1.81 -19.74 1.66
C SER A 119 -0.68 -20.27 2.53
N ALA A 120 0.45 -19.57 2.45
CA ALA A 120 1.52 -19.59 3.43
C ALA A 120 1.61 -18.21 4.09
N ASN A 121 2.01 -18.17 5.35
CA ASN A 121 2.21 -16.94 6.08
C ASN A 121 3.57 -16.94 6.78
N VAL A 122 3.84 -16.00 7.64
CA VAL A 122 5.14 -15.71 8.27
C VAL A 122 5.80 -16.91 8.97
N GLY A 123 5.04 -17.85 9.48
CA GLY A 123 5.54 -18.91 10.34
C GLY A 123 6.21 -20.04 9.59
N LEU A 124 7.47 -20.32 9.90
CA LEU A 124 8.25 -21.46 9.43
C LEU A 124 9.09 -22.03 10.58
N ALA A 125 8.98 -23.31 10.84
CA ALA A 125 9.80 -23.98 11.85
C ALA A 125 10.11 -25.42 11.50
N PHE A 126 11.25 -25.90 11.98
CA PHE A 126 11.66 -27.29 11.89
C PHE A 126 11.50 -27.99 13.24
N ALA A 127 11.12 -29.27 13.19
CA ALA A 127 11.25 -30.15 14.33
C ALA A 127 12.11 -31.36 13.96
N PRO A 128 12.96 -31.85 14.86
CA PRO A 128 13.69 -33.06 14.62
C PRO A 128 12.71 -34.22 14.48
N VAL A 129 12.88 -35.06 13.45
CA VAL A 129 12.17 -36.33 13.35
C VAL A 129 13.02 -37.38 14.07
N ALA A 130 12.44 -38.11 15.00
CA ALA A 130 13.12 -39.14 15.77
C ALA A 130 13.39 -40.42 14.93
N SER A 131 13.55 -40.29 13.61
CA SER A 131 13.80 -41.43 12.72
C SER A 131 15.27 -41.50 12.33
N ALA A 132 15.73 -42.73 12.11
CA ALA A 132 17.06 -43.02 11.57
C ALA A 132 17.31 -42.44 10.16
N GLU A 133 16.30 -41.85 9.54
CA GLU A 133 16.27 -41.34 8.16
C GLU A 133 16.86 -39.95 7.97
N ARG A 134 17.29 -39.26 9.00
CA ARG A 134 17.92 -37.91 8.95
C ARG A 134 17.06 -36.85 8.21
N SER A 135 15.76 -36.96 8.25
CA SER A 135 14.83 -35.97 7.76
C SER A 135 14.19 -35.18 8.92
N PHE A 136 13.62 -34.01 8.60
CA PHE A 136 12.99 -33.13 9.58
C PHE A 136 11.53 -32.90 9.22
N ALA A 137 10.67 -32.80 10.22
CA ALA A 137 9.35 -32.23 9.99
C ALA A 137 9.49 -30.70 9.90
N MET A 138 8.83 -30.12 8.92
CA MET A 138 8.76 -28.68 8.70
C MET A 138 7.32 -28.26 8.79
N TYR A 139 7.06 -27.22 9.56
CA TYR A 139 5.74 -26.64 9.77
C TYR A 139 5.70 -25.24 9.20
N VAL A 140 4.59 -24.92 8.49
CA VAL A 140 4.36 -23.60 7.88
C VAL A 140 2.95 -23.14 8.23
N SER A 141 2.84 -21.89 8.70
CA SER A 141 1.53 -21.29 8.96
C SER A 141 0.79 -21.02 7.64
N GLY A 142 -0.50 -21.34 7.63
CA GLY A 142 -1.35 -21.24 6.44
C GLY A 142 -2.29 -20.03 6.44
N GLY A 143 -2.17 -19.13 7.43
CA GLY A 143 -2.99 -17.89 7.44
C GLY A 143 -4.49 -18.15 7.29
N PHE A 144 -5.02 -17.77 6.15
CA PHE A 144 -6.43 -17.76 5.81
C PHE A 144 -7.24 -18.99 6.20
N GLU A 145 -6.75 -20.18 5.90
CA GLU A 145 -7.53 -21.41 6.13
C GLU A 145 -7.40 -21.96 7.57
N ASN A 146 -6.81 -21.20 8.52
CA ASN A 146 -6.52 -21.66 9.88
C ASN A 146 -5.71 -22.96 9.93
N LYS A 147 -4.85 -23.15 8.94
CA LYS A 147 -4.03 -24.36 8.76
C LYS A 147 -2.63 -24.17 9.30
N VAL A 148 -2.02 -25.28 9.74
CA VAL A 148 -0.58 -25.44 9.82
C VAL A 148 -0.22 -26.60 8.88
N TRP A 149 0.55 -26.29 7.85
CA TRP A 149 1.06 -27.24 6.88
C TRP A 149 2.17 -28.07 7.46
N ILE A 150 2.27 -29.34 7.06
CA ILE A 150 3.31 -30.28 7.48
C ILE A 150 4.07 -30.75 6.24
N PHE A 151 5.33 -30.44 6.17
CA PHE A 151 6.23 -30.95 5.15
C PHE A 151 7.28 -31.87 5.78
N ARG A 152 7.83 -32.76 4.97
CA ARG A 152 9.06 -33.48 5.27
C ARG A 152 10.20 -32.73 4.59
N PHE A 153 11.22 -32.36 5.34
CA PHE A 153 12.44 -31.80 4.78
C PHE A 153 13.56 -32.87 4.80
N ASP A 154 14.08 -33.18 3.63
CA ASP A 154 15.19 -34.10 3.44
C ASP A 154 16.34 -33.39 2.71
N PRO A 155 17.41 -32.98 3.41
CA PRO A 155 18.48 -32.18 2.81
C PRO A 155 19.30 -32.96 1.78
N LYS A 156 19.09 -34.26 1.60
CA LYS A 156 19.78 -35.11 0.62
C LYS A 156 18.91 -35.36 -0.62
N ALA A 157 17.64 -35.07 -0.56
CA ALA A 157 16.76 -35.23 -1.71
C ALA A 157 17.02 -34.17 -2.77
N VAL A 158 16.75 -34.50 -4.04
CA VAL A 158 16.81 -33.53 -5.15
C VAL A 158 15.82 -32.37 -4.91
N THR A 159 14.66 -32.68 -4.34
CA THR A 159 13.68 -31.70 -3.86
C THR A 159 13.60 -31.79 -2.35
N PRO A 160 14.31 -30.95 -1.61
CA PRO A 160 14.44 -31.07 -0.16
C PRO A 160 13.12 -30.96 0.61
N VAL A 161 12.17 -30.15 0.16
CA VAL A 161 10.84 -30.04 0.76
C VAL A 161 9.88 -31.02 0.10
N GLN A 162 9.28 -31.88 0.89
CA GLN A 162 8.38 -32.92 0.41
C GLN A 162 7.07 -32.97 1.23
N PRO A 163 5.91 -33.16 0.60
CA PRO A 163 5.73 -33.18 -0.86
C PRO A 163 6.01 -31.81 -1.46
N ALA A 164 6.69 -31.81 -2.59
CA ALA A 164 7.00 -30.59 -3.31
C ALA A 164 5.93 -30.30 -4.37
N SER A 165 5.55 -29.05 -4.51
CA SER A 165 4.82 -28.60 -5.69
C SER A 165 5.86 -28.21 -6.75
N PRO A 166 6.00 -28.95 -7.85
CA PRO A 166 7.10 -28.73 -8.80
C PRO A 166 6.95 -27.46 -9.63
N GLY A 167 5.86 -26.75 -9.49
CA GLY A 167 5.62 -25.54 -10.23
C GLY A 167 4.18 -25.05 -10.14
N PRO A 168 3.87 -23.95 -10.81
CA PRO A 168 2.52 -23.41 -10.88
C PRO A 168 1.51 -24.45 -11.37
N GLY A 169 0.30 -24.41 -10.83
CA GLY A 169 -0.78 -25.33 -11.17
C GLY A 169 -0.84 -26.63 -10.38
N THR A 170 0.20 -26.90 -9.63
CA THR A 170 0.19 -28.05 -8.74
C THR A 170 -0.31 -27.61 -7.38
N LYS A 171 -1.43 -28.15 -6.94
CA LYS A 171 -1.94 -27.90 -5.59
C LYS A 171 -0.92 -28.40 -4.56
N VAL A 172 -0.75 -27.68 -3.46
CA VAL A 172 0.01 -28.18 -2.33
C VAL A 172 -0.70 -29.41 -1.79
N THR A 173 -0.01 -30.54 -1.77
CA THR A 173 -0.54 -31.82 -1.32
C THR A 173 -0.07 -32.19 0.09
N ALA A 174 0.66 -31.31 0.74
CA ALA A 174 1.14 -31.53 2.09
C ALA A 174 0.00 -31.76 3.07
N PRO A 175 0.15 -32.69 4.03
CA PRO A 175 -0.79 -32.80 5.12
C PRO A 175 -0.79 -31.52 5.96
N PHE A 176 -1.89 -31.29 6.65
CA PHE A 176 -2.05 -30.14 7.55
C PHE A 176 -2.93 -30.53 8.76
N PHE A 177 -2.97 -29.66 9.71
CA PHE A 177 -4.00 -29.67 10.76
C PHE A 177 -4.60 -28.29 10.92
N LEU A 178 -5.85 -28.25 11.36
CA LEU A 178 -6.55 -27.00 11.67
C LEU A 178 -6.27 -26.62 13.12
N ILE A 179 -6.09 -25.33 13.35
CA ILE A 179 -5.96 -24.77 14.69
C ILE A 179 -7.29 -24.25 15.25
N SER A 180 -8.34 -24.22 14.43
CA SER A 180 -9.72 -23.93 14.82
C SER A 180 -10.49 -25.19 15.19
N ASN A 181 -11.46 -25.06 16.09
CA ASN A 181 -12.41 -26.14 16.35
C ASN A 181 -13.38 -26.29 15.17
N PRO A 182 -13.94 -27.49 14.95
CA PRO A 182 -14.96 -27.67 13.92
C PRO A 182 -16.14 -26.72 14.13
N GLY A 183 -16.50 -25.97 13.10
CA GLY A 183 -17.60 -25.00 13.12
C GLY A 183 -17.31 -23.66 13.76
N GLU A 184 -16.10 -23.44 14.27
CA GLU A 184 -15.70 -22.17 14.90
C GLU A 184 -15.57 -21.04 13.86
N VAL A 185 -15.02 -21.33 12.69
CA VAL A 185 -14.89 -20.37 11.58
C VAL A 185 -15.08 -21.08 10.26
N SER A 186 -15.89 -20.52 9.39
CA SER A 186 -16.04 -20.99 8.01
C SER A 186 -15.31 -20.05 7.04
N PRO A 187 -14.61 -20.56 6.02
CA PRO A 187 -14.03 -19.72 4.97
C PRO A 187 -15.03 -18.77 4.30
N LYS A 188 -16.32 -19.13 4.31
CA LYS A 188 -17.39 -18.27 3.77
C LYS A 188 -17.74 -17.08 4.65
N ASP A 189 -17.26 -17.05 5.88
CA ASP A 189 -17.57 -16.02 6.86
C ASP A 189 -16.51 -14.91 6.91
N TYR A 190 -15.39 -15.06 6.17
CA TYR A 190 -14.30 -14.08 6.17
C TYR A 190 -14.72 -12.70 5.66
N ASN A 191 -15.52 -12.65 4.62
CA ASN A 191 -16.05 -11.40 4.07
C ASN A 191 -17.30 -10.90 4.84
N ARG A 192 -17.60 -11.48 6.01
CA ARG A 192 -18.79 -11.17 6.81
C ARG A 192 -18.50 -10.96 8.28
N GLY A 193 -17.26 -10.69 8.63
CA GLY A 193 -16.90 -10.29 9.97
C GLY A 193 -16.76 -11.39 11.01
N LYS A 194 -16.69 -12.64 10.63
CA LYS A 194 -16.37 -13.69 11.59
C LYS A 194 -14.87 -13.92 11.63
N ALA A 195 -14.26 -13.65 12.77
CA ALA A 195 -12.83 -13.71 12.96
C ALA A 195 -12.24 -15.07 12.61
N ALA A 196 -11.48 -15.12 11.57
CA ALA A 196 -10.49 -16.16 11.35
C ALA A 196 -9.46 -16.10 12.49
N LEU A 197 -8.90 -17.23 12.88
CA LEU A 197 -7.74 -17.22 13.76
C LEU A 197 -6.52 -16.65 13.06
N TYR A 198 -6.33 -16.97 11.82
CA TYR A 198 -5.26 -16.48 10.95
C TYR A 198 -3.86 -16.71 11.51
N PRO A 199 -3.35 -17.97 11.55
CA PRO A 199 -2.02 -18.27 12.06
C PRO A 199 -0.92 -17.55 11.28
N THR A 200 -0.08 -16.80 11.99
CA THR A 200 1.08 -16.07 11.49
C THR A 200 2.37 -16.74 11.97
N GLY A 201 3.10 -16.15 12.90
CA GLY A 201 4.32 -16.73 13.44
C GLY A 201 4.09 -18.07 14.13
N LEU A 202 5.03 -19.00 13.99
CA LEU A 202 5.02 -20.26 14.70
C LEU A 202 6.42 -20.69 15.11
N ALA A 203 6.48 -21.47 16.17
CA ALA A 203 7.72 -22.07 16.64
C ALA A 203 7.46 -23.45 17.24
N VAL A 204 8.47 -24.33 17.23
CA VAL A 204 8.42 -25.70 17.73
C VAL A 204 9.48 -25.89 18.80
N THR A 205 9.13 -26.59 19.90
CA THR A 205 10.07 -26.91 20.97
C THR A 205 11.20 -27.82 20.47
N LYS A 206 12.36 -27.77 21.12
CA LYS A 206 13.55 -28.56 20.75
C LYS A 206 13.32 -30.07 20.76
N ASP A 207 12.37 -30.55 21.59
CA ASP A 207 11.97 -31.94 21.59
C ASP A 207 11.03 -32.34 20.44
N GLY A 208 10.60 -31.36 19.61
CA GLY A 208 9.71 -31.58 18.49
C GLY A 208 8.27 -31.94 18.87
N ARG A 209 7.86 -31.77 20.14
CA ARG A 209 6.56 -32.22 20.62
C ARG A 209 5.49 -31.15 20.76
N THR A 210 5.90 -29.89 20.87
CA THR A 210 4.97 -28.78 21.07
C THR A 210 5.21 -27.72 20.02
N LEU A 211 4.13 -27.28 19.38
CA LEU A 211 4.10 -26.15 18.48
C LEU A 211 3.26 -25.03 19.11
N VAL A 212 3.73 -23.81 18.97
CA VAL A 212 2.97 -22.60 19.32
C VAL A 212 2.81 -21.76 18.07
N THR A 213 1.60 -21.27 17.81
CA THR A 213 1.33 -20.34 16.72
C THR A 213 0.56 -19.12 17.20
N ALA A 214 0.94 -17.95 16.71
CA ALA A 214 0.20 -16.72 16.91
C ALA A 214 -1.04 -16.72 16.01
N ASN A 215 -2.18 -16.32 16.56
CA ASN A 215 -3.45 -16.22 15.84
C ASN A 215 -3.77 -14.75 15.66
N ASN A 216 -3.34 -14.18 14.54
CA ASN A 216 -3.32 -12.73 14.29
C ASN A 216 -4.70 -12.08 14.41
N LEU A 217 -5.73 -12.66 13.79
CA LEU A 217 -7.10 -12.16 13.87
C LEU A 217 -7.88 -12.72 15.09
N GLY A 218 -7.36 -13.73 15.75
CA GLY A 218 -7.98 -14.35 16.93
C GLY A 218 -7.44 -13.82 18.25
N ASP A 219 -6.58 -12.81 18.29
CA ASP A 219 -5.96 -12.23 19.49
C ASP A 219 -5.53 -13.26 20.54
N SER A 220 -4.95 -14.36 20.07
CA SER A 220 -4.64 -15.51 20.89
C SER A 220 -3.40 -16.26 20.39
N VAL A 221 -2.93 -17.20 21.16
CA VAL A 221 -2.00 -18.21 20.69
C VAL A 221 -2.62 -19.60 20.80
N THR A 222 -2.32 -20.46 19.83
CA THR A 222 -2.67 -21.88 19.91
C THR A 222 -1.43 -22.70 20.21
N ILE A 223 -1.51 -23.51 21.25
CA ILE A 223 -0.47 -24.44 21.68
C ILE A 223 -0.93 -25.84 21.31
N VAL A 224 -0.16 -26.50 20.45
CA VAL A 224 -0.41 -27.86 19.98
C VAL A 224 0.61 -28.80 20.58
N ARG A 225 0.19 -29.66 21.49
CA ARG A 225 1.02 -30.66 22.13
C ARG A 225 0.87 -32.02 21.45
N ASP A 226 1.83 -32.91 21.66
CA ASP A 226 1.88 -34.26 21.06
C ASP A 226 1.81 -34.22 19.52
N LEU A 227 2.65 -33.37 18.92
CA LEU A 227 2.66 -33.15 17.44
C LEU A 227 2.76 -34.46 16.64
N ASN A 228 3.45 -35.47 17.15
CA ASN A 228 3.68 -36.76 16.51
C ASN A 228 2.62 -37.81 16.87
N GLY A 229 1.63 -37.44 17.68
CA GLY A 229 0.58 -38.33 18.19
C GLY A 229 -0.82 -37.73 18.09
N ALA A 230 -1.62 -37.98 19.10
CA ALA A 230 -2.96 -37.36 19.19
C ALA A 230 -2.84 -35.92 19.67
N ARG A 231 -2.75 -35.01 18.71
CA ARG A 231 -2.58 -33.57 18.98
C ARG A 231 -3.61 -33.03 19.94
N LYS A 232 -3.12 -32.38 20.98
CA LYS A 232 -3.95 -31.68 21.97
C LYS A 232 -3.75 -30.19 21.84
N MET A 233 -4.83 -29.46 21.60
CA MET A 233 -4.78 -28.01 21.39
C MET A 233 -5.27 -27.29 22.63
N GLN A 234 -4.57 -26.21 22.98
CA GLN A 234 -4.99 -25.25 23.99
C GLN A 234 -4.86 -23.86 23.37
N ARG A 235 -5.94 -23.07 23.41
CA ARG A 235 -5.90 -21.66 23.08
C ARG A 235 -5.66 -20.83 24.31
N VAL A 236 -4.79 -19.84 24.22
CA VAL A 236 -4.53 -18.83 25.26
C VAL A 236 -4.90 -17.48 24.70
N ASP A 237 -5.86 -16.85 25.29
CA ASP A 237 -6.32 -15.51 24.98
C ASP A 237 -5.28 -14.48 25.41
N LEU A 238 -5.00 -13.51 24.55
CA LEU A 238 -4.05 -12.41 24.79
C LEU A 238 -4.72 -11.07 25.09
N HIS A 239 -6.03 -11.03 25.25
CA HIS A 239 -6.72 -9.78 25.59
C HIS A 239 -6.38 -9.31 27.02
N HIS A 240 -6.21 -8.00 27.15
CA HIS A 240 -6.13 -7.39 28.48
C HIS A 240 -7.51 -7.40 29.14
N ARG A 241 -7.57 -7.72 30.42
CA ARG A 241 -8.83 -7.72 31.16
C ARG A 241 -9.53 -6.37 31.09
N GLY A 242 -10.82 -6.39 30.75
CA GLY A 242 -11.68 -5.20 30.68
C GLY A 242 -11.61 -4.40 29.38
N LYS A 243 -10.80 -4.84 28.40
CA LYS A 243 -10.78 -4.26 27.06
C LYS A 243 -11.60 -5.12 26.09
N LEU A 244 -12.19 -4.47 25.08
CA LEU A 244 -12.91 -5.18 24.02
C LEU A 244 -11.94 -5.95 23.12
N ASN A 245 -12.42 -7.01 22.49
CA ASN A 245 -11.63 -7.86 21.60
C ASN A 245 -11.20 -7.09 20.33
N GLY A 246 -10.13 -7.53 19.71
CA GLY A 246 -9.81 -7.06 18.36
C GLY A 246 -8.61 -6.15 18.22
N ASN A 247 -7.71 -6.06 19.21
CA ASN A 247 -6.69 -5.03 19.23
C ASN A 247 -5.27 -5.50 19.58
N ILE A 248 -5.02 -6.80 19.62
CA ILE A 248 -3.70 -7.34 19.99
C ILE A 248 -2.89 -7.65 18.74
N TYR A 249 -3.48 -8.33 17.77
CA TYR A 249 -2.84 -8.77 16.53
C TYR A 249 -1.52 -9.50 16.77
N PRO A 250 -1.51 -10.68 17.39
CA PRO A 250 -0.29 -11.47 17.61
C PRO A 250 0.38 -11.79 16.27
N TYR A 251 1.71 -11.61 16.17
CA TYR A 251 2.41 -11.75 14.89
C TYR A 251 3.54 -12.78 14.93
N GLY A 252 4.65 -12.51 15.60
CA GLY A 252 5.82 -13.40 15.70
C GLY A 252 5.78 -14.27 16.94
N VAL A 253 6.42 -15.42 16.89
CA VAL A 253 6.58 -16.34 18.04
C VAL A 253 8.03 -16.80 18.16
N VAL A 254 8.62 -16.64 19.33
CA VAL A 254 9.91 -17.20 19.70
C VAL A 254 9.77 -18.07 20.94
N LEU A 255 10.29 -19.30 20.90
CA LEU A 255 10.31 -20.21 22.05
C LEU A 255 11.67 -20.17 22.73
N LEU A 256 11.65 -19.94 24.05
CA LEU A 256 12.83 -20.02 24.88
C LEU A 256 12.64 -21.14 25.93
N GLU A 257 13.58 -22.06 25.93
CA GLU A 257 13.60 -23.23 26.81
C GLU A 257 14.78 -23.13 27.76
N ASN A 258 14.51 -23.05 29.05
CA ASN A 258 15.53 -23.01 30.10
C ASN A 258 15.28 -24.17 31.10
N GLY A 259 16.03 -25.23 30.92
CA GLY A 259 15.86 -26.46 31.66
C GLY A 259 14.49 -27.11 31.38
N LYS A 260 13.64 -27.20 32.42
CA LYS A 260 12.29 -27.76 32.32
C LYS A 260 11.23 -26.70 31.96
N LYS A 261 11.58 -25.41 32.01
CA LYS A 261 10.64 -24.33 31.71
C LYS A 261 10.70 -23.94 30.24
N ALA A 262 9.55 -23.88 29.62
CA ALA A 262 9.40 -23.39 28.26
C ALA A 262 8.45 -22.21 28.22
N ARG A 263 8.85 -21.13 27.57
CA ARG A 263 8.06 -19.90 27.38
C ARG A 263 8.01 -19.51 25.93
N ALA A 264 6.85 -19.04 25.49
CA ALA A 264 6.70 -18.39 24.19
C ALA A 264 6.68 -16.86 24.39
N TYR A 265 7.50 -16.17 23.62
CA TYR A 265 7.47 -14.73 23.45
C TYR A 265 6.70 -14.44 22.18
N VAL A 266 5.68 -13.62 22.26
CA VAL A 266 4.76 -13.34 21.14
C VAL A 266 4.69 -11.84 20.94
N SER A 267 5.12 -11.37 19.76
CA SER A 267 4.96 -9.95 19.41
C SER A 267 3.48 -9.65 19.17
N CYS A 268 2.99 -8.61 19.82
CA CYS A 268 1.61 -8.15 19.76
C CYS A 268 1.57 -6.85 18.95
N TRP A 269 1.31 -6.97 17.68
CA TRP A 269 1.52 -5.94 16.66
C TRP A 269 0.91 -4.58 17.03
N ASN A 270 -0.40 -4.56 17.37
CA ASN A 270 -1.08 -3.32 17.72
C ASN A 270 -0.99 -2.94 19.21
N ASP A 271 -0.61 -3.88 20.08
CA ASP A 271 -0.55 -3.62 21.54
C ASP A 271 0.78 -3.01 22.00
N SER A 272 1.74 -2.82 21.08
CA SER A 272 3.09 -2.33 21.41
C SER A 272 3.74 -3.13 22.54
N SER A 273 3.55 -4.44 22.53
CA SER A 273 4.04 -5.33 23.58
C SER A 273 4.53 -6.67 23.05
N VAL A 274 5.28 -7.36 23.88
CA VAL A 274 5.61 -8.78 23.72
C VAL A 274 4.96 -9.56 24.87
N ALA A 275 4.02 -10.44 24.55
CA ALA A 275 3.38 -11.30 25.53
C ALA A 275 4.31 -12.48 25.88
N VAL A 276 4.48 -12.74 27.16
CA VAL A 276 5.21 -13.92 27.67
C VAL A 276 4.19 -14.97 28.10
N VAL A 277 4.19 -16.11 27.41
CA VAL A 277 3.26 -17.21 27.64
C VAL A 277 4.01 -18.40 28.21
N SER A 278 3.64 -18.83 29.41
CA SER A 278 4.13 -20.07 30.01
C SER A 278 3.57 -21.29 29.28
N LEU A 279 4.42 -22.25 28.98
CA LEU A 279 4.00 -23.52 28.38
C LEU A 279 3.94 -24.68 29.40
N ASP A 280 4.28 -24.41 30.65
CA ASP A 280 4.31 -25.43 31.70
C ASP A 280 2.90 -25.80 32.15
N GLY A 281 2.54 -27.05 32.03
CA GLY A 281 1.20 -27.52 32.42
C GLY A 281 0.10 -26.91 31.54
N LYS A 282 -0.89 -26.26 32.14
CA LYS A 282 -1.89 -25.44 31.42
C LYS A 282 -1.28 -24.08 31.12
N ALA A 283 -1.09 -23.78 29.86
CA ALA A 283 -0.46 -22.54 29.43
C ALA A 283 -1.30 -21.30 29.75
N PHE A 284 -0.64 -20.18 30.04
CA PHE A 284 -1.27 -18.91 30.38
C PHE A 284 -0.30 -17.76 30.10
N VAL A 285 -0.81 -16.53 29.96
CA VAL A 285 -0.01 -15.32 29.85
C VAL A 285 0.59 -14.98 31.22
N GLU A 286 1.91 -14.98 31.34
CA GLU A 286 2.63 -14.55 32.55
C GLU A 286 2.63 -13.03 32.67
N LYS A 287 2.95 -12.31 31.57
CA LYS A 287 3.03 -10.85 31.54
C LYS A 287 3.11 -10.32 30.10
N TYR A 288 3.06 -9.01 30.00
CA TYR A 288 3.37 -8.25 28.78
C TYR A 288 4.59 -7.37 29.02
N ILE A 289 5.50 -7.36 28.06
CA ILE A 289 6.68 -6.49 28.05
C ILE A 289 6.38 -5.35 27.08
N SER A 290 6.34 -4.11 27.58
CA SER A 290 6.13 -2.95 26.72
C SER A 290 7.35 -2.75 25.82
N VAL A 291 7.08 -2.52 24.54
CA VAL A 291 8.06 -2.21 23.48
C VAL A 291 7.54 -1.01 22.68
N ASP A 292 8.12 -0.71 21.53
CA ASP A 292 7.60 0.36 20.67
C ASP A 292 6.52 -0.16 19.70
N ARG A 293 5.97 0.75 18.86
CA ARG A 293 4.83 0.45 17.96
C ARG A 293 5.16 -0.63 16.94
N HIS A 294 4.22 -1.49 16.69
CA HIS A 294 4.26 -2.59 15.73
C HIS A 294 5.45 -3.53 15.92
N PRO A 295 5.58 -4.22 17.07
CA PRO A 295 6.57 -5.27 17.21
C PRO A 295 6.24 -6.43 16.27
N THR A 296 7.20 -6.77 15.38
CA THR A 296 7.06 -7.79 14.32
C THR A 296 8.04 -8.93 14.49
N ALA A 297 9.11 -8.95 13.69
CA ALA A 297 10.12 -9.99 13.76
C ALA A 297 10.92 -9.94 15.07
N MET A 298 11.27 -11.13 15.55
CA MET A 298 12.03 -11.30 16.78
C MET A 298 13.18 -12.28 16.56
N ALA A 299 14.36 -11.96 17.05
CA ALA A 299 15.54 -12.84 17.02
C ALA A 299 16.12 -13.02 18.44
N PRO A 300 16.20 -14.24 18.98
CA PRO A 300 16.91 -14.50 20.22
C PRO A 300 18.42 -14.63 19.97
N ASN A 301 19.24 -14.29 20.96
CA ASN A 301 20.62 -14.75 20.94
C ASN A 301 20.71 -16.27 21.22
N ALA A 302 21.83 -16.90 20.90
CA ALA A 302 22.00 -18.36 21.00
C ALA A 302 21.74 -18.92 22.42
N LYS A 303 22.04 -18.13 23.44
CA LYS A 303 21.76 -18.50 24.85
C LYS A 303 20.33 -18.26 25.27
N GLY A 304 19.50 -17.59 24.47
CA GLY A 304 18.14 -17.20 24.81
C GLY A 304 18.07 -16.19 25.98
N THR A 305 19.14 -15.45 26.26
CA THR A 305 19.19 -14.44 27.33
C THR A 305 18.81 -13.05 26.85
N ARG A 306 18.78 -12.86 25.55
CA ARG A 306 18.38 -11.61 24.88
C ARG A 306 17.42 -11.91 23.74
N LEU A 307 16.46 -11.03 23.56
CA LEU A 307 15.51 -11.06 22.45
C LEU A 307 15.50 -9.68 21.80
N PHE A 308 15.76 -9.62 20.50
CA PHE A 308 15.72 -8.42 19.68
C PHE A 308 14.39 -8.37 18.96
N VAL A 309 13.66 -7.26 19.05
CA VAL A 309 12.33 -7.09 18.50
C VAL A 309 12.31 -5.88 17.58
N ALA A 310 12.00 -6.08 16.30
CA ALA A 310 11.79 -4.98 15.36
C ALA A 310 10.44 -4.31 15.64
N ASN A 311 10.44 -2.99 15.77
CA ASN A 311 9.24 -2.16 15.97
C ASN A 311 8.99 -1.36 14.68
N SER A 312 8.23 -1.94 13.77
CA SER A 312 8.16 -1.50 12.37
C SER A 312 7.58 -0.09 12.20
N ASN A 313 6.63 0.30 13.04
CA ASN A 313 6.02 1.64 12.99
C ASN A 313 6.65 2.60 14.01
N ALA A 314 7.94 2.41 14.31
CA ALA A 314 8.64 3.21 15.33
C ALA A 314 10.14 3.38 15.09
N ASP A 315 10.69 2.89 14.00
CA ASP A 315 12.09 3.00 13.59
C ASP A 315 13.09 2.51 14.66
N SER A 316 12.71 1.49 15.43
CA SER A 316 13.53 1.04 16.55
C SER A 316 13.59 -0.49 16.68
N VAL A 317 14.62 -0.98 17.38
CA VAL A 317 14.70 -2.36 17.84
C VAL A 317 14.76 -2.36 19.37
N SER A 318 13.83 -3.08 20.00
CA SER A 318 13.84 -3.31 21.44
C SER A 318 14.70 -4.49 21.78
N VAL A 319 15.59 -4.35 22.79
CA VAL A 319 16.40 -5.43 23.35
C VAL A 319 15.80 -5.84 24.69
N ILE A 320 15.28 -7.05 24.76
CA ILE A 320 14.65 -7.61 25.96
C ILE A 320 15.62 -8.53 26.69
N ASP A 321 15.81 -8.34 27.97
CA ASP A 321 16.42 -9.31 28.89
C ASP A 321 15.38 -10.36 29.28
N THR A 322 15.58 -11.59 28.89
CA THR A 322 14.63 -12.69 29.10
C THR A 322 14.63 -13.26 30.51
N ALA A 323 15.60 -12.88 31.35
CA ALA A 323 15.66 -13.28 32.75
C ALA A 323 14.79 -12.35 33.63
N SER A 324 14.80 -11.05 33.34
CA SER A 324 13.94 -10.05 34.01
C SER A 324 12.64 -9.79 33.27
N ASP A 325 12.52 -10.18 32.01
CA ASP A 325 11.44 -9.84 31.09
C ASP A 325 11.19 -8.33 31.03
N GLN A 326 12.26 -7.61 30.74
CA GLN A 326 12.22 -6.15 30.61
C GLN A 326 12.97 -5.70 29.36
N GLU A 327 12.50 -4.64 28.73
CA GLU A 327 13.30 -3.90 27.73
C GLU A 327 14.47 -3.24 28.45
N ILE A 328 15.69 -3.56 28.00
CA ILE A 328 16.91 -3.02 28.60
C ILE A 328 17.62 -1.99 27.72
N GLU A 329 17.35 -2.01 26.42
CA GLU A 329 17.86 -1.04 25.44
C GLU A 329 16.86 -0.90 24.29
N ARG A 330 16.75 0.31 23.76
CA ARG A 330 16.04 0.61 22.52
C ARG A 330 17.04 1.23 21.56
N ILE A 331 17.20 0.60 20.40
CA ILE A 331 18.14 1.00 19.37
C ILE A 331 17.37 1.74 18.28
N ASP A 332 17.69 3.00 18.06
CA ASP A 332 17.18 3.78 16.93
C ASP A 332 17.92 3.34 15.67
N VAL A 333 17.17 2.96 14.64
CA VAL A 333 17.70 2.45 13.37
C VAL A 333 17.43 3.35 12.17
N ARG A 334 17.02 4.61 12.43
CA ARG A 334 16.95 5.63 11.38
C ARG A 334 18.31 5.85 10.73
N LEU A 335 18.29 6.34 9.51
CA LEU A 335 19.51 6.57 8.71
C LEU A 335 20.48 7.57 9.36
N ALA A 336 19.98 8.53 10.13
CA ALA A 336 20.75 9.48 10.92
C ALA A 336 19.92 9.95 12.12
N GLU A 337 20.57 10.47 13.17
CA GLU A 337 19.88 11.09 14.31
C GLU A 337 19.00 12.28 13.88
N SER A 338 19.43 13.00 12.84
CA SER A 338 18.70 14.12 12.25
C SER A 338 17.60 13.70 11.27
N ALA A 339 17.58 12.44 10.82
CA ALA A 339 16.58 11.94 9.91
C ALA A 339 15.20 11.92 10.58
N LEU A 340 14.17 12.20 9.79
CA LEU A 340 12.78 12.03 10.21
C LEU A 340 12.44 10.54 10.34
N PRO A 341 11.36 10.20 11.05
CA PRO A 341 10.83 8.83 11.06
C PRO A 341 10.48 8.33 9.66
N GLY A 342 10.41 7.01 9.49
CA GLY A 342 9.97 6.39 8.24
C GLY A 342 10.88 5.26 7.75
N SER A 343 11.75 4.70 8.59
CA SER A 343 12.61 3.59 8.18
C SER A 343 11.90 2.23 8.14
N SER A 344 10.93 1.98 9.02
CA SER A 344 10.16 0.74 9.12
C SER A 344 11.01 -0.53 9.24
N PRO A 345 11.64 -0.81 10.39
CA PRO A 345 12.38 -2.05 10.59
C PRO A 345 11.45 -3.27 10.59
N GLU A 346 11.70 -4.22 9.69
CA GLU A 346 10.84 -5.39 9.46
C GLU A 346 11.48 -6.71 9.88
N GLY A 347 12.75 -6.89 9.56
CA GLY A 347 13.49 -8.11 9.81
C GLY A 347 14.75 -7.87 10.65
N VAL A 348 15.10 -8.83 11.48
CA VAL A 348 16.31 -8.78 12.34
C VAL A 348 17.09 -10.09 12.28
N ALA A 349 18.43 -9.99 12.17
CA ALA A 349 19.33 -11.14 12.22
C ALA A 349 20.62 -10.80 12.96
N LEU A 350 21.13 -11.74 13.74
CA LEU A 350 22.41 -11.62 14.42
C LEU A 350 23.56 -12.17 13.55
N SER A 351 24.73 -11.54 13.64
CA SER A 351 25.98 -12.16 13.18
C SER A 351 26.28 -13.46 13.93
N GLU A 352 27.09 -14.30 13.35
CA GLU A 352 27.44 -15.61 13.97
C GLU A 352 28.12 -15.47 15.33
N ASP A 353 28.89 -14.41 15.53
CA ASP A 353 29.56 -14.10 16.80
C ASP A 353 28.69 -13.28 17.77
N GLU A 354 27.45 -12.97 17.37
CA GLU A 354 26.44 -12.19 18.12
C GLU A 354 26.89 -10.77 18.49
N LYS A 355 27.89 -10.20 17.78
CA LYS A 355 28.35 -8.84 18.04
C LYS A 355 27.63 -7.80 17.18
N THR A 356 27.12 -8.22 16.05
CA THR A 356 26.42 -7.35 15.09
C THR A 356 24.96 -7.77 14.91
N LEU A 357 24.07 -6.80 14.90
CA LEU A 357 22.67 -6.98 14.52
C LEU A 357 22.46 -6.32 13.16
N TYR A 358 21.84 -7.04 12.24
CA TYR A 358 21.38 -6.57 10.94
C TYR A 358 19.87 -6.33 11.01
N VAL A 359 19.43 -5.16 10.59
CA VAL A 359 18.02 -4.75 10.65
C VAL A 359 17.57 -4.29 9.28
N ALA A 360 16.59 -4.97 8.71
CA ALA A 360 15.99 -4.59 7.43
C ALA A 360 15.04 -3.41 7.63
N ASN A 361 15.41 -2.24 7.13
CA ASN A 361 14.63 -1.00 7.17
C ASN A 361 13.85 -0.85 5.85
N ALA A 362 12.59 -1.26 5.86
CA ALA A 362 11.79 -1.46 4.64
C ALA A 362 11.65 -0.19 3.80
N HIS A 363 11.27 0.93 4.39
CA HIS A 363 11.06 2.17 3.64
C HIS A 363 12.33 2.99 3.37
N SER A 364 13.43 2.67 4.06
CA SER A 364 14.74 3.24 3.71
C SER A 364 15.50 2.41 2.68
N ASN A 365 14.92 1.30 2.21
CA ASN A 365 15.57 0.37 1.29
C ASN A 365 17.02 0.05 1.68
N ALA A 366 17.23 -0.25 2.95
CA ALA A 366 18.54 -0.46 3.52
C ALA A 366 18.53 -1.49 4.65
N VAL A 367 19.66 -2.11 4.89
CA VAL A 367 19.91 -2.87 6.12
C VAL A 367 20.82 -2.06 7.03
N ALA A 368 20.31 -1.73 8.22
CA ALA A 368 21.15 -1.14 9.28
C ALA A 368 22.09 -2.18 9.88
N VAL A 369 23.37 -1.82 10.00
CA VAL A 369 24.42 -2.64 10.61
C VAL A 369 24.72 -2.06 11.99
N VAL A 370 24.42 -2.81 13.05
CA VAL A 370 24.45 -2.33 14.44
C VAL A 370 25.48 -3.11 15.24
N ALA A 371 26.50 -2.44 15.76
CA ALA A 371 27.38 -3.01 16.78
C ALA A 371 26.66 -3.06 18.13
N LEU A 372 26.45 -4.25 18.64
CA LEU A 372 25.74 -4.48 19.89
C LEU A 372 26.61 -4.17 21.10
N SER A 373 26.06 -3.44 22.06
CA SER A 373 26.69 -3.23 23.38
C SER A 373 26.89 -4.55 24.12
N GLU A 374 27.81 -4.61 25.06
CA GLU A 374 28.00 -5.79 25.90
C GLU A 374 26.73 -6.15 26.67
N LYS A 375 25.97 -5.15 27.12
CA LYS A 375 24.68 -5.34 27.77
C LYS A 375 23.66 -6.00 26.83
N ALA A 376 23.58 -5.53 25.59
CA ALA A 376 22.71 -6.11 24.57
C ALA A 376 23.11 -7.53 24.17
N ARG A 377 24.42 -7.89 24.27
CA ARG A 377 24.93 -9.25 24.04
C ARG A 377 24.79 -10.20 25.23
N GLY A 378 24.38 -9.71 26.39
CA GLY A 378 24.21 -10.50 27.60
C GLY A 378 25.44 -10.51 28.54
N GLY A 379 26.40 -9.62 28.32
CA GLY A 379 27.52 -9.38 29.24
C GLY A 379 27.06 -8.62 30.51
N LYS A 380 27.86 -8.67 31.56
CA LYS A 380 27.64 -7.85 32.77
C LYS A 380 28.02 -6.41 32.44
N SER A 381 27.16 -5.45 32.86
CA SER A 381 27.52 -4.04 32.85
C SER A 381 28.80 -3.82 33.66
N LEU A 382 29.74 -3.09 33.11
CA LEU A 382 30.92 -2.67 33.85
C LEU A 382 30.46 -1.80 35.03
N GLU A 383 30.95 -2.07 36.22
CA GLU A 383 30.51 -1.43 37.50
C GLU A 383 30.78 0.08 37.58
N ASN A 384 31.44 0.68 36.61
CA ASN A 384 31.75 2.12 36.57
C ASN A 384 30.97 2.84 35.48
N GLY A 385 29.77 3.27 35.79
CA GLY A 385 29.07 4.45 35.31
C GLY A 385 29.04 4.74 33.82
N GLY A 386 28.29 3.98 33.02
CA GLY A 386 28.02 4.29 31.65
C GLY A 386 28.08 3.04 30.77
N ALA A 387 27.03 2.24 30.77
CA ALA A 387 26.94 1.13 29.82
C ALA A 387 26.96 1.73 28.40
N ALA A 388 28.01 1.38 27.64
CA ALA A 388 28.06 1.75 26.23
C ALA A 388 26.77 1.24 25.54
N LYS A 389 26.09 2.11 24.80
CA LYS A 389 24.92 1.75 23.99
C LYS A 389 25.37 1.06 22.71
N SER A 390 24.48 0.27 22.13
CA SER A 390 24.64 -0.24 20.77
C SER A 390 24.75 0.94 19.78
N LYS A 391 25.52 0.76 18.70
CA LYS A 391 25.82 1.84 17.75
C LYS A 391 25.54 1.36 16.32
N ILE A 392 24.96 2.22 15.52
CA ILE A 392 24.92 2.06 14.08
C ILE A 392 26.36 2.19 13.54
N LEU A 393 26.81 1.20 12.79
CA LEU A 393 28.08 1.21 12.08
C LEU A 393 27.92 1.79 10.66
N GLY A 394 26.77 1.56 10.05
CA GLY A 394 26.44 2.00 8.71
C GLY A 394 25.22 1.29 8.16
N PHE A 395 24.99 1.45 6.87
CA PHE A 395 23.84 0.91 6.16
C PHE A 395 24.29 0.23 4.86
N ILE A 396 23.58 -0.82 4.48
CA ILE A 396 23.76 -1.53 3.21
C ILE A 396 22.54 -1.22 2.35
N PRO A 397 22.67 -0.57 1.17
CA PRO A 397 21.56 -0.31 0.29
C PRO A 397 21.02 -1.63 -0.28
N THR A 398 19.71 -1.72 -0.45
CA THR A 398 19.01 -2.94 -0.86
C THR A 398 18.13 -2.69 -2.07
N GLY A 399 17.47 -3.73 -2.56
CA GLY A 399 16.27 -3.58 -3.37
C GLY A 399 15.14 -2.94 -2.56
N GLN A 400 13.97 -2.88 -3.13
CA GLN A 400 12.86 -2.12 -2.55
C GLN A 400 12.11 -2.93 -1.50
N TYR A 401 11.84 -2.27 -0.38
CA TYR A 401 11.11 -2.82 0.76
C TYR A 401 11.76 -4.09 1.34
N PRO A 402 13.00 -4.02 1.89
CA PRO A 402 13.61 -5.17 2.54
C PRO A 402 12.77 -5.59 3.75
N SER A 403 12.17 -6.77 3.69
CA SER A 403 11.21 -7.29 4.69
C SER A 403 11.77 -8.43 5.54
N ALA A 404 12.84 -9.07 5.09
CA ALA A 404 13.49 -10.17 5.82
C ALA A 404 14.99 -10.16 5.62
N VAL A 405 15.74 -10.62 6.61
CA VAL A 405 17.19 -10.73 6.57
C VAL A 405 17.69 -11.98 7.29
N ALA A 406 18.74 -12.59 6.75
CA ALA A 406 19.41 -13.73 7.38
C ALA A 406 20.91 -13.70 7.12
N VAL A 407 21.70 -14.14 8.11
CA VAL A 407 23.14 -14.36 7.97
C VAL A 407 23.41 -15.84 7.77
N ALA A 408 24.09 -16.18 6.70
CA ALA A 408 24.50 -17.55 6.44
C ALA A 408 25.79 -17.60 5.60
N ASP A 409 26.69 -18.47 5.95
CA ASP A 409 27.91 -18.76 5.20
C ASP A 409 28.74 -17.50 4.84
N GLY A 410 28.90 -16.58 5.81
CA GLY A 410 29.64 -15.33 5.64
C GLY A 410 28.95 -14.29 4.74
N ARG A 411 27.67 -14.49 4.44
CA ARG A 411 26.85 -13.58 3.61
C ARG A 411 25.62 -13.11 4.36
N LEU A 412 25.15 -11.94 3.97
CA LEU A 412 23.85 -11.42 4.36
C LEU A 412 22.88 -11.66 3.19
N PHE A 413 21.78 -12.36 3.46
CA PHE A 413 20.65 -12.55 2.55
C PHE A 413 19.55 -11.57 2.90
N ILE A 414 19.00 -10.92 1.91
CA ILE A 414 18.02 -9.85 2.05
C ILE A 414 16.82 -10.16 1.16
N GLY A 415 15.64 -10.20 1.75
CA GLY A 415 14.39 -10.35 1.03
C GLY A 415 13.77 -8.99 0.71
N ASN A 416 13.78 -8.60 -0.55
CA ASN A 416 13.22 -7.36 -1.03
C ASN A 416 11.74 -7.57 -1.38
N GLY A 417 10.83 -7.06 -0.57
CA GLY A 417 9.39 -7.34 -0.66
C GLY A 417 8.74 -6.86 -1.96
N LYS A 418 9.25 -5.79 -2.52
CA LYS A 418 8.75 -5.17 -3.75
C LYS A 418 9.76 -5.22 -4.91
N GLY A 419 10.77 -6.10 -4.82
CA GLY A 419 11.70 -6.40 -5.91
C GLY A 419 13.00 -5.63 -5.87
N THR A 420 13.67 -5.60 -7.03
CA THR A 420 14.94 -4.92 -7.16
C THR A 420 14.76 -3.47 -7.57
N GLY A 421 15.50 -2.57 -6.95
CA GLY A 421 15.61 -1.19 -7.39
C GLY A 421 16.68 -1.02 -8.49
N PHE A 422 17.13 -2.11 -9.12
CA PHE A 422 18.26 -2.05 -10.04
C PHE A 422 17.99 -1.30 -11.32
N GLU A 423 16.79 -1.42 -11.83
CA GLU A 423 16.47 -0.77 -13.10
C GLU A 423 16.17 0.71 -12.87
N PRO A 424 16.81 1.62 -13.57
CA PRO A 424 16.58 3.05 -13.40
C PRO A 424 15.12 3.45 -13.54
N SER A 425 14.40 2.78 -14.42
CA SER A 425 12.97 3.00 -14.60
C SER A 425 12.12 2.51 -13.44
N SER A 426 12.54 1.46 -12.73
CA SER A 426 11.83 1.02 -11.53
C SER A 426 11.93 2.02 -10.39
N MET A 427 12.87 2.93 -10.46
CA MET A 427 13.03 4.02 -9.50
C MET A 427 12.10 5.20 -9.79
N ARG A 428 11.61 5.34 -11.02
CA ARG A 428 10.71 6.42 -11.45
C ARG A 428 9.26 6.09 -11.19
N VAL A 429 8.95 4.83 -11.24
CA VAL A 429 7.64 4.29 -10.96
C VAL A 429 7.74 3.40 -9.74
N SER A 430 6.68 3.03 -9.11
CA SER A 430 6.72 2.23 -7.90
C SER A 430 7.34 0.84 -8.09
N ASN A 431 8.04 0.58 -9.16
CA ASN A 431 8.78 -0.63 -9.52
C ASN A 431 7.96 -1.91 -9.69
N SER A 432 6.88 -2.02 -9.01
CA SER A 432 6.11 -3.26 -8.95
C SER A 432 5.57 -3.68 -10.30
N GLY A 433 5.23 -2.71 -11.15
CA GLY A 433 4.69 -2.98 -12.49
C GLY A 433 5.66 -3.69 -13.42
N TYR A 434 6.93 -3.49 -13.24
CA TYR A 434 7.96 -3.92 -14.19
C TYR A 434 8.92 -4.96 -13.63
N THR A 435 8.75 -5.37 -12.40
CA THR A 435 9.54 -6.47 -11.88
C THR A 435 9.23 -7.73 -12.68
N PRO A 436 10.20 -8.33 -13.37
CA PRO A 436 9.93 -9.47 -14.21
C PRO A 436 9.53 -10.67 -13.37
N ASN A 437 8.59 -11.44 -13.88
CA ASN A 437 8.47 -12.82 -13.43
C ASN A 437 9.82 -13.51 -13.67
N PRO A 438 10.24 -14.42 -12.80
CA PRO A 438 11.46 -15.17 -13.01
C PRO A 438 11.50 -15.74 -14.42
N PRO A 439 12.62 -15.71 -15.12
CA PRO A 439 12.74 -16.21 -16.49
C PRO A 439 12.61 -17.73 -16.59
N ASN A 440 12.35 -18.42 -15.49
CA ASN A 440 12.15 -19.87 -15.50
C ASN A 440 10.73 -20.23 -15.93
N ALA A 441 10.57 -21.43 -16.44
CA ALA A 441 9.30 -21.97 -16.89
C ALA A 441 8.25 -22.17 -15.78
N ALA A 442 8.58 -21.81 -14.54
CA ALA A 442 7.67 -21.95 -13.40
C ALA A 442 6.51 -20.96 -13.46
N PHE A 443 6.69 -19.84 -14.14
CA PHE A 443 5.62 -18.87 -14.35
C PHE A 443 5.20 -18.90 -15.81
N PRO A 444 3.92 -19.19 -16.09
CA PRO A 444 3.43 -19.24 -17.47
C PRO A 444 3.67 -17.90 -18.15
N THR A 445 4.00 -17.99 -19.41
CA THR A 445 4.18 -16.81 -20.25
C THR A 445 2.86 -16.04 -20.31
N ARG A 446 2.93 -14.74 -20.28
CA ARG A 446 1.86 -13.77 -20.20
C ARG A 446 0.76 -13.82 -21.23
N LYS A 447 0.83 -14.66 -22.22
CA LYS A 447 -0.29 -14.88 -23.15
C LYS A 447 -1.60 -15.19 -22.42
N GLU A 448 -1.52 -15.68 -21.19
CA GLU A 448 -2.68 -16.00 -20.37
C GLU A 448 -3.20 -14.81 -19.57
N ASN A 449 -2.34 -13.85 -19.19
CA ASN A 449 -2.75 -12.59 -18.60
C ASN A 449 -3.53 -11.72 -19.59
N HIS A 450 -3.19 -11.79 -20.87
CA HIS A 450 -3.89 -11.03 -21.89
C HIS A 450 -5.37 -11.37 -22.01
N ARG A 451 -5.78 -12.55 -21.56
CA ARG A 451 -7.18 -12.97 -21.62
C ARG A 451 -8.06 -12.30 -20.57
N GLN A 452 -7.47 -11.72 -19.54
CA GLN A 452 -8.22 -11.14 -18.42
C GLN A 452 -8.12 -9.61 -18.32
N GLY A 453 -7.37 -9.00 -19.22
CA GLY A 453 -7.47 -7.60 -19.52
C GLY A 453 -7.09 -6.64 -18.39
N GLY A 454 -5.98 -6.81 -17.71
CA GLY A 454 -5.60 -5.80 -16.73
C GLY A 454 -4.16 -5.92 -16.27
N GLN A 455 -3.56 -4.79 -16.07
CA GLN A 455 -2.35 -4.61 -15.28
C GLN A 455 -2.79 -4.27 -13.87
N TYR A 456 -3.11 -5.24 -13.05
CA TYR A 456 -3.35 -4.94 -11.64
C TYR A 456 -2.01 -4.82 -10.93
N SER A 457 -1.72 -3.65 -10.40
CA SER A 457 -0.46 -3.33 -9.73
C SER A 457 -0.07 -4.40 -8.71
N GLY A 458 -0.97 -4.75 -7.83
CA GLY A 458 -0.72 -5.76 -6.83
C GLY A 458 -0.39 -7.16 -7.37
N SER A 459 -0.89 -7.55 -8.54
CA SER A 459 -0.62 -8.88 -9.11
C SER A 459 0.70 -8.97 -9.85
N ILE A 460 1.29 -7.85 -10.21
CA ILE A 460 2.58 -7.78 -10.88
C ILE A 460 3.73 -7.45 -9.94
N VAL A 461 3.47 -7.11 -8.69
CA VAL A 461 4.49 -6.99 -7.64
C VAL A 461 5.21 -8.32 -7.49
N SER A 462 6.52 -8.27 -7.60
CA SER A 462 7.40 -9.42 -7.48
C SER A 462 8.53 -9.08 -6.54
N GLY A 463 8.67 -9.84 -5.48
CA GLY A 463 9.83 -9.75 -4.60
C GLY A 463 11.02 -10.52 -5.15
N ASN A 464 12.19 -10.23 -4.63
CA ASN A 464 13.40 -11.01 -4.89
C ASN A 464 14.21 -11.21 -3.61
N ILE A 465 15.28 -11.96 -3.73
CA ILE A 465 16.26 -12.13 -2.69
C ILE A 465 17.60 -11.72 -3.27
N SER A 466 18.29 -10.83 -2.59
CA SER A 466 19.68 -10.52 -2.89
C SER A 466 20.59 -11.01 -1.76
N PHE A 467 21.85 -11.24 -2.07
CA PHE A 467 22.84 -11.55 -1.06
C PHE A 467 24.13 -10.78 -1.30
N VAL A 468 24.79 -10.42 -0.22
CA VAL A 468 26.04 -9.66 -0.23
C VAL A 468 27.01 -10.28 0.76
N ALA A 469 28.30 -10.29 0.43
CA ALA A 469 29.34 -10.62 1.41
C ALA A 469 29.27 -9.62 2.57
N LEU A 470 29.49 -10.10 3.78
CA LEU A 470 29.53 -9.20 4.94
C LEU A 470 30.61 -8.14 4.72
N PRO A 471 30.28 -6.83 4.67
CA PRO A 471 31.22 -5.79 4.30
C PRO A 471 32.26 -5.55 5.40
N ASP A 472 33.48 -5.20 5.01
CA ASP A 472 34.44 -4.57 5.88
C ASP A 472 34.11 -3.07 6.11
N ASP A 473 34.85 -2.41 7.01
CA ASP A 473 34.57 -1.03 7.38
C ASP A 473 34.61 -0.04 6.18
N PRO A 474 35.60 -0.11 5.25
CA PRO A 474 35.58 0.75 4.06
C PRO A 474 34.39 0.52 3.13
N THR A 475 34.05 -0.73 2.89
CA THR A 475 32.90 -1.11 2.05
C THR A 475 31.59 -0.64 2.69
N LEU A 476 31.43 -0.83 4.00
CA LEU A 476 30.26 -0.37 4.72
C LEU A 476 30.13 1.16 4.70
N ALA A 477 31.26 1.88 4.79
CA ALA A 477 31.24 3.34 4.68
C ALA A 477 30.77 3.80 3.29
N HIS A 478 31.21 3.15 2.22
CA HIS A 478 30.76 3.41 0.86
C HIS A 478 29.25 3.12 0.71
N TYR A 479 28.78 1.98 1.15
CA TYR A 479 27.36 1.62 1.13
C TYR A 479 26.51 2.60 1.92
N THR A 480 27.00 3.04 3.08
CA THR A 480 26.30 4.04 3.90
C THR A 480 26.14 5.36 3.15
N GLN A 481 27.19 5.84 2.49
CA GLN A 481 27.12 7.06 1.69
C GLN A 481 26.07 6.93 0.58
N GLN A 482 26.08 5.81 -0.12
CA GLN A 482 25.09 5.56 -1.17
C GLN A 482 23.66 5.53 -0.62
N THR A 483 23.44 4.84 0.49
CA THR A 483 22.13 4.84 1.16
C THR A 483 21.67 6.26 1.49
N MET A 484 22.55 7.08 2.08
CA MET A 484 22.24 8.47 2.43
C MET A 484 21.91 9.33 1.21
N GLN A 485 22.56 9.09 0.08
CA GLN A 485 22.25 9.77 -1.18
C GLN A 485 20.89 9.33 -1.72
N ASN A 486 20.62 8.04 -1.72
CA ASN A 486 19.36 7.48 -2.20
C ASN A 486 18.15 8.06 -1.45
N ASP A 487 18.28 8.20 -0.13
CA ASP A 487 17.20 8.71 0.73
C ASP A 487 17.24 10.24 0.91
N GLY A 488 18.01 10.95 0.11
CA GLY A 488 18.02 12.42 0.08
C GLY A 488 18.55 13.09 1.35
N LEU A 489 19.36 12.40 2.15
CA LEU A 489 19.98 12.97 3.36
C LEU A 489 21.26 13.73 3.07
N VAL A 490 21.90 13.49 1.92
CA VAL A 490 23.07 14.21 1.44
C VAL A 490 22.82 14.65 0.01
N ASP A 491 23.36 15.81 -0.34
CA ASP A 491 23.30 16.40 -1.71
C ASP A 491 21.88 16.70 -2.21
N PHE A 492 20.89 16.81 -1.31
CA PHE A 492 19.51 17.13 -1.64
C PHE A 492 19.04 18.41 -0.93
N ALA A 493 18.56 19.37 -1.70
CA ALA A 493 17.83 20.53 -1.23
C ALA A 493 16.59 20.73 -2.11
N PRO A 494 15.37 20.66 -1.56
CA PRO A 494 14.18 20.87 -2.36
C PRO A 494 14.19 22.28 -2.98
N PRO A 495 13.79 22.45 -4.25
CA PRO A 495 13.70 23.73 -4.90
C PRO A 495 12.70 24.63 -4.16
N ARG A 496 12.92 25.95 -4.23
CA ARG A 496 11.94 26.92 -3.72
C ARG A 496 10.76 27.01 -4.69
N LEU A 497 9.55 27.04 -4.15
CA LEU A 497 8.34 27.19 -4.96
C LEU A 497 8.13 28.65 -5.41
N PHE A 498 8.62 29.62 -4.64
CA PHE A 498 8.55 31.07 -4.90
C PHE A 498 9.87 31.74 -4.59
N ALA A 499 10.14 32.88 -5.22
CA ALA A 499 11.34 33.65 -4.92
C ALA A 499 11.31 34.23 -3.47
N GLY A 500 10.12 34.50 -2.95
CA GLY A 500 9.88 34.98 -1.59
C GLY A 500 9.12 33.97 -0.72
N GLU A 501 8.36 34.48 0.24
CA GLU A 501 7.42 33.70 1.04
C GLU A 501 6.24 33.25 0.17
N SER A 502 5.68 32.10 0.49
CA SER A 502 4.51 31.57 -0.20
C SER A 502 3.32 32.54 -0.08
N PRO A 503 2.70 32.95 -1.19
CA PRO A 503 1.47 33.75 -1.14
C PRO A 503 0.26 32.92 -0.74
N ILE A 504 0.38 31.59 -0.76
CA ILE A 504 -0.71 30.65 -0.50
C ILE A 504 -0.93 30.52 1.01
N LYS A 505 -2.18 30.69 1.44
CA LYS A 505 -2.61 30.58 2.82
C LYS A 505 -3.60 29.44 3.04
N HIS A 506 -4.24 29.02 1.96
CA HIS A 506 -5.25 27.98 1.98
C HIS A 506 -4.92 26.93 0.92
N VAL A 507 -5.04 25.69 1.28
CA VAL A 507 -4.94 24.55 0.36
C VAL A 507 -6.21 23.71 0.45
N LEU A 508 -6.84 23.46 -0.69
CA LEU A 508 -7.86 22.44 -0.86
C LEU A 508 -7.22 21.23 -1.53
N TYR A 509 -7.25 20.12 -0.83
CA TYR A 509 -6.67 18.86 -1.27
C TYR A 509 -7.78 17.84 -1.50
N ILE A 510 -8.00 17.46 -2.76
CA ILE A 510 -9.08 16.59 -3.21
C ILE A 510 -8.49 15.21 -3.50
N ILE A 511 -8.99 14.20 -2.82
CA ILE A 511 -8.66 12.79 -3.07
C ILE A 511 -9.81 12.17 -3.84
N LYS A 512 -9.49 11.54 -4.96
CA LYS A 512 -10.39 10.91 -5.93
C LYS A 512 -10.14 9.40 -5.98
N GLU A 513 -10.89 8.66 -6.80
CA GLU A 513 -10.92 7.20 -6.79
C GLU A 513 -10.62 6.58 -8.15
N ASN A 514 -9.43 5.96 -8.23
CA ASN A 514 -9.05 4.86 -9.10
C ASN A 514 -9.04 5.11 -10.62
N ARG A 515 -8.51 6.25 -11.10
CA ARG A 515 -8.33 6.45 -12.54
C ARG A 515 -6.85 6.58 -12.92
N THR A 516 -6.48 5.95 -14.05
CA THR A 516 -5.16 6.15 -14.65
C THR A 516 -5.12 7.44 -15.46
N TYR A 517 -3.91 7.92 -15.75
CA TYR A 517 -3.69 9.05 -16.64
C TYR A 517 -4.35 8.81 -18.00
N ASP A 518 -4.08 7.68 -18.64
CA ASP A 518 -4.61 7.40 -19.97
C ASP A 518 -6.12 7.26 -20.02
N GLN A 519 -6.77 6.77 -18.96
CA GLN A 519 -8.23 6.70 -18.94
C GLN A 519 -8.88 8.07 -19.02
N VAL A 520 -8.22 9.12 -18.52
CA VAL A 520 -8.71 10.50 -18.47
C VAL A 520 -8.04 11.39 -19.50
N PHE A 521 -6.71 11.42 -19.55
CA PHE A 521 -5.91 12.33 -20.36
C PHE A 521 -5.23 11.68 -21.57
N GLY A 522 -5.47 10.40 -21.83
CA GLY A 522 -4.83 9.69 -22.94
C GLY A 522 -5.07 10.34 -24.32
N ASP A 523 -6.14 11.11 -24.47
CA ASP A 523 -6.48 11.85 -25.70
C ASP A 523 -5.87 13.25 -25.78
N VAL A 524 -5.21 13.75 -24.72
CA VAL A 524 -4.51 15.04 -24.73
C VAL A 524 -3.23 14.90 -25.57
N LYS A 525 -3.17 15.61 -26.69
CA LYS A 525 -2.03 15.54 -27.62
C LYS A 525 -0.90 16.49 -27.27
N SER A 526 -1.24 17.61 -26.67
CA SER A 526 -0.27 18.63 -26.26
C SER A 526 -0.81 19.41 -25.09
N SER A 527 0.10 19.93 -24.28
CA SER A 527 -0.19 20.89 -23.22
C SER A 527 -0.51 22.27 -23.81
N GLY A 528 -1.00 23.19 -22.97
CA GLY A 528 -1.35 24.55 -23.36
C GLY A 528 -0.19 25.37 -23.92
N ASP A 529 1.06 25.04 -23.58
CA ASP A 529 2.27 25.65 -24.12
C ASP A 529 2.73 25.00 -25.45
N GLY A 530 2.02 23.99 -25.93
CA GLY A 530 2.24 23.33 -27.21
C GLY A 530 3.23 22.16 -27.19
N HIS A 531 3.74 21.75 -26.04
CA HIS A 531 4.59 20.56 -25.94
C HIS A 531 3.75 19.29 -26.10
N ALA A 532 4.33 18.27 -26.76
CA ALA A 532 3.64 16.98 -26.94
C ALA A 532 3.45 16.27 -25.61
N ALA A 533 2.20 15.89 -25.33
CA ALA A 533 1.85 15.09 -24.14
C ALA A 533 1.94 13.59 -24.47
N ASP A 534 2.26 12.79 -23.45
CA ASP A 534 2.41 11.35 -23.58
C ASP A 534 1.13 10.62 -23.15
N GLY A 535 0.15 10.56 -24.05
CA GLY A 535 -1.13 9.91 -23.85
C GLY A 535 -1.48 8.89 -24.93
N ASP A 536 -2.21 7.82 -24.57
CA ASP A 536 -2.80 6.87 -25.52
C ASP A 536 -4.31 7.11 -25.68
N PRO A 537 -4.76 7.73 -26.80
CA PRO A 537 -6.19 7.97 -27.02
C PRO A 537 -7.04 6.70 -27.11
N GLY A 538 -6.44 5.54 -27.37
CA GLY A 538 -7.11 4.25 -27.34
C GLY A 538 -7.60 3.85 -25.95
N LEU A 539 -6.96 4.37 -24.91
CA LEU A 539 -7.28 4.11 -23.51
C LEU A 539 -8.18 5.15 -22.84
N ALA A 540 -8.34 6.33 -23.46
CA ALA A 540 -9.06 7.47 -22.89
C ALA A 540 -10.58 7.30 -22.91
N ILE A 541 -11.07 6.28 -22.20
CA ILE A 541 -12.50 5.96 -22.16
C ILE A 541 -13.35 7.03 -21.45
N PHE A 542 -12.70 7.89 -20.67
CA PHE A 542 -13.29 9.03 -19.98
C PHE A 542 -12.80 10.38 -20.50
N GLY A 543 -12.13 10.40 -21.66
CA GLY A 543 -11.69 11.61 -22.32
C GLY A 543 -12.80 12.36 -23.04
N GLU A 544 -12.47 12.96 -24.17
CA GLU A 544 -13.35 13.79 -24.98
C GLU A 544 -13.47 13.31 -26.44
N GLY A 545 -14.53 13.69 -27.11
CA GLY A 545 -14.74 13.53 -28.55
C GLY A 545 -14.68 12.07 -29.01
N ASP A 546 -13.74 11.78 -29.90
CA ASP A 546 -13.58 10.45 -30.48
C ASP A 546 -12.99 9.44 -29.49
N ALA A 547 -12.19 9.88 -28.54
CA ALA A 547 -11.65 9.03 -27.49
C ALA A 547 -12.75 8.49 -26.57
N ALA A 548 -13.74 9.31 -26.22
CA ALA A 548 -14.89 8.91 -25.41
C ALA A 548 -16.10 8.44 -26.27
N ARG A 549 -15.86 8.08 -27.54
CA ARG A 549 -16.91 7.62 -28.45
C ARG A 549 -17.47 6.27 -28.00
N ARG A 550 -18.79 6.19 -27.97
CA ARG A 550 -19.54 4.96 -27.67
C ARG A 550 -19.54 4.00 -28.86
N PRO A 551 -19.90 2.72 -28.62
CA PRO A 551 -20.04 1.72 -29.68
C PRO A 551 -21.00 2.09 -30.80
N ASP A 552 -22.03 2.90 -30.52
CA ASP A 552 -22.99 3.41 -31.49
C ASP A 552 -22.48 4.59 -32.32
N GLY A 553 -21.26 5.04 -32.06
CA GLY A 553 -20.62 6.18 -32.75
C GLY A 553 -20.90 7.54 -32.12
N THR A 554 -21.65 7.63 -31.03
CA THR A 554 -21.93 8.87 -30.32
C THR A 554 -20.70 9.37 -29.59
N SER A 555 -20.23 10.61 -29.91
CA SER A 555 -19.15 11.27 -29.18
C SER A 555 -19.67 11.88 -27.88
N GLN A 556 -18.81 11.90 -26.85
CA GLN A 556 -19.09 12.47 -25.54
C GLN A 556 -17.91 13.32 -25.08
N ALA A 557 -18.10 14.20 -24.11
CA ALA A 557 -17.06 14.86 -23.35
C ALA A 557 -17.31 14.52 -21.88
N VAL A 558 -16.55 13.55 -21.38
CA VAL A 558 -16.75 13.01 -20.03
C VAL A 558 -16.01 13.88 -19.00
N THR A 559 -14.78 14.29 -19.30
CA THR A 559 -13.91 15.05 -18.39
C THR A 559 -13.45 16.41 -18.96
N PRO A 560 -14.37 17.27 -19.45
CA PRO A 560 -13.99 18.55 -20.04
C PRO A 560 -13.32 19.51 -19.05
N ASN A 561 -13.63 19.39 -17.76
CA ASN A 561 -13.00 20.26 -16.76
C ASN A 561 -11.58 19.80 -16.44
N HIS A 562 -11.32 18.51 -16.29
CA HIS A 562 -9.94 18.01 -16.12
C HIS A 562 -9.06 18.45 -17.29
N HIS A 563 -9.55 18.32 -18.54
CA HIS A 563 -8.82 18.76 -19.74
C HIS A 563 -8.55 20.28 -19.73
N ALA A 564 -9.57 21.08 -19.48
CA ALA A 564 -9.43 22.53 -19.43
C ALA A 564 -8.54 23.02 -18.28
N LEU A 565 -8.57 22.33 -17.14
CA LEU A 565 -7.70 22.62 -16.00
C LEU A 565 -6.25 22.26 -16.29
N ALA A 566 -5.99 21.09 -16.88
CA ALA A 566 -4.66 20.67 -17.29
C ALA A 566 -4.09 21.59 -18.39
N ASP A 567 -4.90 21.97 -19.39
CA ASP A 567 -4.51 22.90 -20.44
C ASP A 567 -4.14 24.29 -19.89
N ARG A 568 -4.88 24.77 -18.90
CA ARG A 568 -4.65 26.10 -18.35
C ARG A 568 -3.58 26.15 -17.26
N PHE A 569 -3.62 25.20 -16.31
CA PHE A 569 -2.80 25.27 -15.10
C PHE A 569 -1.57 24.38 -15.14
N GLY A 570 -1.47 23.52 -16.13
CA GLY A 570 -0.36 22.62 -16.40
C GLY A 570 -0.73 21.15 -16.33
N LEU A 571 -0.18 20.40 -17.27
CA LEU A 571 -0.38 18.97 -17.45
C LEU A 571 0.80 18.21 -16.87
N PHE A 572 0.52 17.26 -15.95
CA PHE A 572 1.51 16.33 -15.43
C PHE A 572 1.33 14.98 -16.15
N ASP A 573 2.13 14.68 -17.15
CA ASP A 573 2.04 13.41 -17.87
C ASP A 573 2.98 12.32 -17.32
N ARG A 574 3.67 12.63 -16.21
CA ARG A 574 4.51 11.72 -15.42
C ARG A 574 4.18 11.84 -13.93
N PHE A 575 2.90 11.87 -13.61
CA PHE A 575 2.44 11.79 -12.23
C PHE A 575 2.07 10.34 -11.89
N PHE A 576 2.57 9.85 -10.76
CA PHE A 576 2.38 8.48 -10.32
C PHE A 576 1.81 8.44 -8.90
N VAL A 577 0.84 7.59 -8.67
CA VAL A 577 0.41 7.29 -7.29
C VAL A 577 1.42 6.37 -6.62
N ASN A 578 1.53 6.46 -5.30
CA ASN A 578 2.47 5.69 -4.50
C ASN A 578 1.94 4.30 -4.08
N SER A 579 0.71 4.02 -4.42
CA SER A 579 -0.08 2.90 -3.94
C SER A 579 -0.32 1.83 -5.00
N GLU A 580 -0.51 0.61 -4.57
CA GLU A 580 -0.98 -0.49 -5.40
C GLU A 580 -2.50 -0.68 -5.35
N ALA A 581 -3.16 -0.20 -4.27
CA ALA A 581 -4.61 -0.27 -4.06
C ALA A 581 -5.03 0.78 -3.04
N SER A 582 -6.33 1.08 -2.95
CA SER A 582 -6.82 2.15 -2.07
C SER A 582 -6.49 1.97 -0.58
N PRO A 583 -6.36 0.75 0.01
CA PRO A 583 -5.91 0.64 1.40
C PRO A 583 -4.60 1.33 1.71
N ASP A 584 -3.61 1.17 0.84
CA ASP A 584 -2.36 1.91 0.97
C ASP A 584 -2.47 3.30 0.35
N GLY A 585 -3.35 3.50 -0.65
CA GLY A 585 -3.60 4.75 -1.34
C GLY A 585 -3.99 5.90 -0.42
N HIS A 586 -5.01 5.70 0.40
CA HIS A 586 -5.43 6.72 1.36
C HIS A 586 -4.37 7.04 2.41
N ASN A 587 -3.55 6.05 2.82
CA ASN A 587 -2.43 6.30 3.72
C ASN A 587 -1.32 7.10 3.01
N TRP A 588 -0.96 6.72 1.79
CA TRP A 588 -0.01 7.50 0.98
C TRP A 588 -0.49 8.92 0.73
N ALA A 589 -1.76 9.10 0.37
CA ALA A 589 -2.34 10.40 0.06
C ALA A 589 -2.49 11.32 1.29
N THR A 590 -2.51 10.79 2.50
CA THR A 590 -2.75 11.59 3.69
C THR A 590 -1.59 11.64 4.68
N ALA A 591 -0.68 10.68 4.63
CA ALA A 591 0.46 10.60 5.54
C ALA A 591 1.82 10.57 4.82
N ALA A 592 1.84 10.59 3.48
CA ALA A 592 3.03 10.32 2.69
C ALA A 592 3.74 9.02 3.10
N PHE A 593 2.97 8.04 3.59
CA PHE A 593 3.50 6.84 4.22
C PHE A 593 2.41 5.78 4.37
N SER A 594 2.71 4.56 3.99
CA SER A 594 1.93 3.37 4.30
C SER A 594 2.70 2.53 5.32
N ASN A 595 2.10 2.17 6.44
CA ASN A 595 2.84 1.41 7.44
C ASN A 595 2.91 -0.09 7.10
N ASP A 596 3.74 -0.81 7.81
CA ASP A 596 4.00 -2.23 7.62
C ASP A 596 2.74 -3.12 7.68
N TYR A 597 1.75 -2.74 8.50
CA TYR A 597 0.49 -3.45 8.57
C TYR A 597 -0.32 -3.30 7.28
N VAL A 598 -0.48 -2.08 6.82
CA VAL A 598 -1.24 -1.79 5.59
C VAL A 598 -0.57 -2.48 4.41
N ASP A 599 0.74 -2.34 4.24
CA ASP A 599 1.51 -2.98 3.18
C ASP A 599 1.38 -4.52 3.15
N LYS A 600 1.25 -5.15 4.31
CA LYS A 600 1.05 -6.61 4.41
C LYS A 600 -0.40 -7.02 4.28
N ALA A 601 -1.32 -6.28 4.92
CA ALA A 601 -2.71 -6.68 5.06
C ALA A 601 -3.49 -6.60 3.75
N PHE A 602 -3.36 -5.52 2.97
CA PHE A 602 -4.10 -5.41 1.71
C PHE A 602 -3.66 -6.51 0.72
N ARG A 603 -2.39 -6.88 0.69
CA ARG A 603 -1.89 -7.97 -0.16
C ARG A 603 -2.59 -9.29 0.14
N TRP A 604 -2.79 -9.62 1.41
CA TRP A 604 -3.47 -10.85 1.79
C TRP A 604 -4.96 -10.83 1.46
N ASN A 605 -5.59 -9.67 1.62
CA ASN A 605 -7.00 -9.49 1.28
C ASN A 605 -7.25 -9.60 -0.22
N TYR A 606 -6.54 -8.81 -1.01
CA TYR A 606 -6.71 -8.79 -2.47
C TYR A 606 -6.19 -10.04 -3.19
N SER A 607 -5.50 -10.93 -2.49
CA SER A 607 -5.07 -12.23 -3.03
C SER A 607 -6.08 -13.35 -2.78
N ASP A 608 -7.34 -13.05 -2.45
CA ASP A 608 -8.38 -14.02 -2.06
C ASP A 608 -7.97 -14.95 -0.91
N ARG A 609 -7.07 -14.47 -0.06
CA ARG A 609 -6.62 -15.21 1.12
C ARG A 609 -7.28 -14.75 2.42
N GLY A 610 -8.39 -14.04 2.28
CA GLY A 610 -9.41 -13.84 3.30
C GLY A 610 -8.96 -13.08 4.53
N ARG A 611 -8.15 -12.05 4.38
CA ARG A 611 -7.86 -11.17 5.49
C ARG A 611 -8.92 -10.10 5.62
N THR A 612 -9.19 -9.70 6.84
CA THR A 612 -10.04 -8.57 7.15
C THR A 612 -9.34 -7.26 6.74
N TYR A 613 -10.13 -6.37 6.23
CA TYR A 613 -9.75 -5.08 5.74
C TYR A 613 -10.00 -4.03 6.83
N ASP A 614 -8.98 -3.35 7.31
CA ASP A 614 -9.06 -2.47 8.48
C ASP A 614 -8.04 -1.33 8.45
N PHE A 615 -7.85 -0.70 7.28
CA PHE A 615 -6.83 0.30 7.08
C PHE A 615 -7.28 1.76 7.35
N GLU A 616 -8.58 2.03 7.28
CA GLU A 616 -9.14 3.36 7.52
C GLU A 616 -9.70 3.53 8.94
N GLY A 617 -9.12 2.88 9.92
CA GLY A 617 -9.59 2.92 11.31
C GLY A 617 -10.65 1.90 11.66
N TYR A 618 -10.90 0.97 10.76
CA TYR A 618 -11.89 -0.09 10.95
C TYR A 618 -11.31 -1.34 11.61
N ASN A 619 -10.52 -1.25 12.64
CA ASN A 619 -9.96 -2.42 13.29
C ASN A 619 -10.98 -3.54 13.42
N ARG A 620 -10.93 -4.52 12.53
CA ARG A 620 -11.80 -5.68 12.52
C ARG A 620 -13.29 -5.36 12.74
N LEU A 621 -13.78 -4.28 12.14
CA LEU A 621 -15.21 -4.02 12.08
C LEU A 621 -16.04 -5.25 11.66
N PRO A 622 -15.50 -6.20 10.91
CA PRO A 622 -16.21 -7.41 10.59
C PRO A 622 -16.44 -8.37 11.78
N ASP A 623 -15.68 -8.31 12.86
CA ASP A 623 -16.07 -9.01 14.11
C ASP A 623 -17.34 -8.41 14.69
N TYR A 624 -17.80 -7.41 14.02
CA TYR A 624 -18.92 -6.61 14.26
C TYR A 624 -20.18 -7.15 13.57
N GLU A 625 -20.56 -8.40 13.81
CA GLU A 625 -21.97 -8.68 13.81
C GLU A 625 -22.54 -7.90 14.98
N PRO A 626 -23.51 -7.00 14.76
CA PRO A 626 -24.22 -6.39 15.88
C PRO A 626 -24.55 -7.51 16.86
N PRO A 627 -24.18 -7.40 18.14
CA PRO A 627 -24.58 -8.41 19.10
C PRO A 627 -26.04 -8.70 18.87
N GLY A 628 -26.49 -9.93 19.05
CA GLY A 628 -27.89 -10.30 18.81
C GLY A 628 -28.93 -9.42 19.52
N GLU A 629 -28.45 -8.50 20.35
CA GLU A 629 -29.18 -7.40 20.99
C GLU A 629 -29.60 -6.29 20.03
N LEU A 630 -28.84 -6.03 18.94
CA LEU A 630 -29.24 -5.17 17.83
C LEU A 630 -29.78 -6.02 16.67
N GLN A 631 -30.83 -6.76 16.92
CA GLN A 631 -31.67 -7.26 15.84
C GLN A 631 -32.33 -6.04 15.18
N LEU A 632 -31.61 -5.38 14.26
CA LEU A 632 -32.10 -4.18 13.54
C LEU A 632 -33.47 -4.40 12.91
N ASP A 633 -33.82 -5.67 12.67
CA ASP A 633 -35.11 -6.11 12.16
C ASP A 633 -36.23 -6.08 13.21
N LYS A 634 -35.89 -6.07 14.47
CA LYS A 634 -36.84 -6.02 15.60
C LYS A 634 -36.66 -4.78 16.45
N PHE A 635 -35.68 -3.93 16.14
CA PHE A 635 -35.38 -2.74 16.93
C PHE A 635 -36.54 -1.73 16.83
N GLN A 636 -37.07 -1.37 17.99
CA GLN A 636 -38.06 -0.31 18.10
C GLN A 636 -37.37 0.94 18.63
N GLY A 637 -37.15 1.90 17.77
CA GLY A 637 -36.46 3.14 18.11
C GLY A 637 -35.72 3.72 16.93
N ASP A 638 -34.87 4.72 17.18
CA ASP A 638 -33.98 5.27 16.18
C ASP A 638 -32.79 4.31 15.94
N ALA A 639 -32.97 3.43 14.97
CA ALA A 639 -31.98 2.40 14.64
C ALA A 639 -30.68 2.99 14.08
N LEU A 640 -30.75 4.14 13.40
CA LEU A 640 -29.56 4.85 12.92
C LEU A 640 -28.74 5.38 14.08
N ALA A 641 -29.36 6.01 15.06
CA ALA A 641 -28.66 6.51 16.25
C ALA A 641 -28.05 5.37 17.07
N ALA A 642 -28.77 4.25 17.21
CA ALA A 642 -28.29 3.09 17.94
C ALA A 642 -27.07 2.43 17.24
N LEU A 643 -27.10 2.30 15.92
CA LEU A 643 -25.98 1.79 15.13
C LEU A 643 -24.78 2.74 15.19
N THR A 644 -25.03 4.05 15.08
CA THR A 644 -24.01 5.08 15.23
C THR A 644 -23.29 4.97 16.58
N ASP A 645 -24.04 4.97 17.69
CA ASP A 645 -23.49 4.86 19.05
C ASP A 645 -22.68 3.57 19.25
N LEU A 646 -23.15 2.50 18.63
CA LEU A 646 -22.49 1.22 18.69
C LEU A 646 -21.15 1.24 17.93
N LEU A 647 -21.12 1.74 16.67
CA LEU A 647 -19.89 1.83 15.88
C LEU A 647 -18.88 2.81 16.50
N GLU A 648 -19.34 3.96 16.98
CA GLU A 648 -18.47 4.91 17.67
C GLU A 648 -17.75 4.30 18.88
N LYS A 649 -18.44 3.46 19.65
CA LYS A 649 -17.83 2.77 20.80
C LYS A 649 -16.72 1.80 20.40
N HIS A 650 -16.72 1.32 19.15
CA HIS A 650 -15.73 0.33 18.69
C HIS A 650 -14.54 0.98 17.97
N LEU A 651 -14.58 2.28 17.71
CA LEU A 651 -13.42 2.97 17.14
C LEU A 651 -12.20 2.82 18.04
N PRO A 652 -11.02 2.52 17.51
CA PRO A 652 -9.80 2.27 18.28
C PRO A 652 -9.54 3.35 19.33
N TYR A 653 -9.59 4.61 18.92
CA TYR A 653 -9.31 5.74 19.82
C TYR A 653 -10.35 5.88 20.96
N ARG A 654 -11.60 5.47 20.74
CA ARG A 654 -12.62 5.45 21.82
C ARG A 654 -12.33 4.37 22.86
N GLN A 655 -11.65 3.32 22.46
CA GLN A 655 -11.23 2.23 23.34
C GLN A 655 -9.85 2.45 23.97
N GLY A 656 -9.17 3.53 23.60
CA GLY A 656 -7.82 3.84 24.06
C GLY A 656 -6.73 3.04 23.36
N PHE A 657 -6.98 2.60 22.11
CA PHE A 657 -5.99 2.00 21.24
C PHE A 657 -5.61 2.94 20.11
N THR A 658 -4.45 2.72 19.54
CA THR A 658 -4.07 3.28 18.26
C THR A 658 -4.72 2.45 17.16
N ASP A 659 -5.14 3.10 16.09
CA ASP A 659 -5.51 2.42 14.86
C ASP A 659 -4.29 1.70 14.27
N LEU A 660 -4.46 0.45 13.90
CA LEU A 660 -3.37 -0.37 13.37
C LEU A 660 -2.81 0.16 12.03
N GLY A 661 -3.64 0.82 11.20
CA GLY A 661 -3.20 1.48 9.98
C GLY A 661 -2.54 2.86 10.21
N GLU A 662 -2.57 3.40 11.44
CA GLU A 662 -2.07 4.74 11.71
C GLU A 662 -0.54 4.80 11.75
N PRO A 663 0.11 5.61 10.90
CA PRO A 663 1.55 5.80 10.98
C PRO A 663 1.93 6.55 12.25
N LYS A 664 3.13 6.30 12.79
CA LYS A 664 3.64 7.00 13.98
C LYS A 664 3.71 8.52 13.78
N THR A 665 3.94 8.94 12.56
CA THR A 665 4.04 10.36 12.17
C THR A 665 2.70 11.06 12.07
N LEU A 666 1.62 10.31 12.09
CA LEU A 666 0.24 10.73 11.87
C LEU A 666 0.02 11.27 10.45
N TYR A 667 -0.99 12.09 10.27
CA TYR A 667 -1.50 12.53 8.98
C TYR A 667 -1.22 14.00 8.70
N LEU A 668 -1.43 14.45 7.49
CA LEU A 668 -1.20 15.82 7.04
C LEU A 668 -2.00 16.85 7.86
N TRP A 669 -3.24 16.54 8.23
CA TRP A 669 -4.01 17.42 9.11
C TRP A 669 -3.45 17.51 10.54
N ASP A 670 -2.85 16.43 11.05
CA ASP A 670 -2.16 16.46 12.33
C ASP A 670 -0.85 17.28 12.24
N ALA A 671 -0.17 17.22 11.09
CA ALA A 671 1.01 18.06 10.82
C ALA A 671 0.61 19.53 10.72
N ALA A 672 -0.49 19.86 10.07
CA ALA A 672 -1.06 21.21 10.04
C ALA A 672 -1.39 21.70 11.46
N ALA A 673 -2.05 20.88 12.27
CA ALA A 673 -2.34 21.22 13.68
C ALA A 673 -1.06 21.48 14.50
N ARG A 674 -0.02 20.65 14.32
CA ARG A 674 1.30 20.86 14.96
C ARG A 674 1.97 22.17 14.53
N ALA A 675 1.71 22.62 13.30
CA ALA A 675 2.16 23.91 12.78
C ALA A 675 1.28 25.11 13.24
N GLY A 676 0.23 24.85 14.03
CA GLY A 676 -0.71 25.87 14.48
C GLY A 676 -1.72 26.32 13.40
N LEU A 677 -1.88 25.53 12.35
CA LEU A 677 -2.80 25.79 11.25
C LEU A 677 -4.15 25.14 11.49
N SER A 678 -5.21 25.80 11.03
CA SER A 678 -6.56 25.26 11.04
C SER A 678 -6.75 24.28 9.90
N TYR A 679 -7.59 23.27 10.12
CA TYR A 679 -7.93 22.28 9.09
C TYR A 679 -9.40 21.88 9.13
N ARG A 680 -9.90 21.38 8.00
CA ARG A 680 -11.26 20.87 7.82
C ARG A 680 -11.23 19.63 6.93
N ASN A 681 -12.05 18.66 7.27
CA ASN A 681 -12.14 17.39 6.55
C ASN A 681 -13.55 17.18 5.98
N TYR A 682 -13.61 16.78 4.74
CA TYR A 682 -14.83 16.44 4.00
C TYR A 682 -14.69 15.01 3.45
N GLY A 683 -14.86 14.04 4.32
CA GLY A 683 -15.05 12.64 3.94
C GLY A 683 -13.85 11.72 4.02
N GLU A 684 -12.63 12.22 4.23
CA GLU A 684 -11.46 11.37 4.33
C GLU A 684 -11.34 10.74 5.72
N PHE A 685 -11.10 9.43 5.82
CA PHE A 685 -11.13 8.65 7.07
C PHE A 685 -12.43 8.83 7.88
N ILE A 686 -13.53 8.83 7.18
CA ILE A 686 -14.88 8.97 7.71
C ILE A 686 -15.72 7.75 7.34
N THR A 687 -16.34 7.11 8.32
CA THR A 687 -17.34 6.07 8.08
C THR A 687 -18.70 6.70 7.87
N VAL A 688 -19.34 6.36 6.76
CA VAL A 688 -20.73 6.78 6.49
C VAL A 688 -21.69 5.71 6.98
N ILE A 689 -22.67 6.11 7.77
CA ILE A 689 -23.81 5.26 8.15
C ILE A 689 -25.08 5.90 7.60
N SER A 690 -25.77 5.19 6.73
CA SER A 690 -27.02 5.62 6.15
C SER A 690 -28.22 4.91 6.78
N ALA A 691 -29.40 5.52 6.69
CA ALA A 691 -30.64 4.85 7.05
C ALA A 691 -30.89 3.58 6.19
N ASN A 692 -30.24 3.49 5.02
CA ASN A 692 -30.26 2.30 4.19
C ASN A 692 -29.45 1.15 4.79
N ASP A 693 -28.32 1.41 5.44
CA ASP A 693 -27.52 0.37 6.13
C ASP A 693 -28.36 -0.27 7.24
N VAL A 694 -29.18 0.51 7.89
CA VAL A 694 -30.15 0.04 8.87
C VAL A 694 -31.29 -0.77 8.23
N ALA A 695 -31.72 -0.39 7.03
CA ALA A 695 -32.81 -1.05 6.32
C ALA A 695 -32.36 -2.29 5.55
N THR A 696 -31.12 -2.32 5.07
CA THR A 696 -30.59 -3.37 4.18
C THR A 696 -30.09 -4.61 4.90
N ALA A 697 -29.94 -4.57 6.22
CA ALA A 697 -29.91 -5.82 6.96
C ALA A 697 -31.10 -6.74 6.61
N LYS A 698 -32.16 -6.20 6.02
CA LYS A 698 -33.36 -6.94 5.61
C LYS A 698 -33.55 -7.18 4.11
N GLN A 699 -33.14 -6.31 3.24
CA GLN A 699 -33.44 -6.43 1.80
C GLN A 699 -32.37 -5.71 0.94
N ARG A 700 -31.35 -6.41 0.50
CA ARG A 700 -30.41 -5.97 -0.55
C ARG A 700 -31.10 -5.93 -1.91
N ARG A 701 -32.01 -4.99 -2.12
CA ARG A 701 -32.57 -4.67 -3.43
C ARG A 701 -32.70 -3.15 -3.58
N HIS A 702 -31.57 -2.53 -3.90
CA HIS A 702 -31.60 -1.13 -4.30
C HIS A 702 -32.09 -1.02 -5.74
N LYS A 703 -33.17 -0.35 -5.96
CA LYS A 703 -33.61 0.16 -7.25
C LYS A 703 -33.35 1.66 -7.27
N GLY A 704 -32.38 2.07 -8.07
CA GLY A 704 -32.04 3.48 -8.29
C GLY A 704 -31.20 4.13 -7.21
N TYR A 705 -30.85 5.40 -7.40
CA TYR A 705 -30.28 6.22 -6.35
C TYR A 705 -31.24 6.21 -5.17
N PRO A 706 -30.76 5.90 -3.95
CA PRO A 706 -31.62 6.02 -2.79
C PRO A 706 -32.10 7.46 -2.63
N ASP A 707 -33.20 7.59 -1.94
CA ASP A 707 -33.71 8.91 -1.56
C ASP A 707 -32.65 9.59 -0.67
N ILE A 708 -31.88 10.50 -1.29
CA ILE A 708 -30.83 11.28 -0.65
C ILE A 708 -31.33 12.18 0.48
N SER A 709 -32.67 12.31 0.65
CA SER A 709 -33.28 13.02 1.77
C SER A 709 -33.17 12.29 3.11
N LYS A 710 -32.74 11.00 3.13
CA LYS A 710 -32.63 10.23 4.36
C LYS A 710 -31.40 10.61 5.16
N ALA A 711 -31.59 10.69 6.46
CA ALA A 711 -30.54 11.03 7.40
C ALA A 711 -29.32 10.12 7.29
N VAL A 712 -28.13 10.72 7.24
CA VAL A 712 -26.83 10.08 7.22
C VAL A 712 -26.07 10.53 8.46
N ARG A 713 -25.16 9.70 8.91
CA ARG A 713 -24.18 10.04 9.96
C ARG A 713 -22.79 9.73 9.45
N ASP A 714 -21.96 10.73 9.46
CA ASP A 714 -20.54 10.64 9.19
C ASP A 714 -19.77 10.52 10.52
N ILE A 715 -19.05 9.43 10.70
CA ILE A 715 -18.31 9.13 11.93
C ILE A 715 -16.83 9.21 11.63
N PRO A 716 -16.07 10.11 12.26
CA PRO A 716 -14.65 10.21 12.06
C PRO A 716 -13.91 9.01 12.66
N ASN A 717 -13.08 8.36 11.86
CA ASN A 717 -12.29 7.20 12.29
C ASN A 717 -11.04 7.59 13.10
N LYS A 718 -10.65 8.86 13.08
CA LYS A 718 -9.51 9.40 13.79
C LYS A 718 -9.96 10.42 14.83
N ALA A 719 -9.32 10.39 16.00
CA ALA A 719 -9.64 11.32 17.08
C ALA A 719 -9.44 12.79 16.69
N SER A 720 -8.41 13.07 15.89
CA SER A 720 -8.10 14.42 15.41
C SER A 720 -9.15 14.98 14.45
N LEU A 721 -9.97 14.14 13.83
CA LEU A 721 -11.04 14.58 12.93
C LEU A 721 -12.38 14.84 13.64
N ALA A 722 -12.52 14.47 14.91
CA ALA A 722 -13.81 14.43 15.62
C ALA A 722 -14.61 15.75 15.60
N ASN A 723 -13.95 16.92 15.57
CA ASN A 723 -14.58 18.22 15.49
C ASN A 723 -14.18 19.03 14.25
N HIS A 724 -13.55 18.37 13.28
CA HIS A 724 -12.98 19.00 12.10
C HIS A 724 -13.54 18.43 10.79
N HIS A 725 -14.58 17.59 10.86
CA HIS A 725 -15.22 17.01 9.69
C HIS A 725 -16.60 17.61 9.41
N SER A 726 -17.06 17.54 8.18
CA SER A 726 -18.44 17.78 7.83
C SER A 726 -19.29 16.56 8.24
N PRO A 727 -20.39 16.74 9.00
CA PRO A 727 -21.15 15.60 9.53
C PRO A 727 -22.09 14.96 8.53
N SER A 728 -22.22 15.50 7.32
CA SER A 728 -23.20 15.09 6.30
C SER A 728 -22.61 14.97 4.89
N PHE A 729 -21.28 15.02 4.77
CA PHE A 729 -20.60 15.04 3.47
C PHE A 729 -20.71 13.72 2.70
N ARG A 730 -20.98 12.60 3.36
CA ARG A 730 -21.13 11.27 2.76
C ARG A 730 -19.85 10.78 2.09
N SER A 731 -18.80 10.54 2.82
CA SER A 731 -17.50 10.03 2.38
C SER A 731 -17.60 9.03 1.21
N PHE A 732 -17.30 7.78 1.37
CA PHE A 732 -17.48 6.77 0.33
C PHE A 732 -18.94 6.25 0.31
N ASP A 733 -19.83 6.98 -0.37
CA ASP A 733 -21.21 6.58 -0.65
C ASP A 733 -21.50 6.80 -2.13
N LEU A 734 -21.20 5.81 -2.97
CA LEU A 734 -21.40 5.87 -4.43
C LEU A 734 -22.86 6.02 -4.86
N THR A 735 -23.79 6.10 -3.90
CA THR A 735 -25.18 6.42 -4.15
C THR A 735 -25.48 7.92 -4.01
N ALA A 736 -24.52 8.69 -3.48
CA ALA A 736 -24.59 10.14 -3.40
C ALA A 736 -23.80 10.78 -4.54
N PRO A 737 -24.31 11.84 -5.19
CA PRO A 737 -23.57 12.50 -6.25
C PRO A 737 -22.44 13.37 -5.68
N ASP A 738 -21.35 13.55 -6.46
CA ASP A 738 -20.34 14.55 -6.13
C ASP A 738 -20.93 15.96 -6.33
N ILE A 739 -21.69 16.19 -7.40
CA ILE A 739 -22.35 17.47 -7.62
C ILE A 739 -23.81 17.35 -8.02
N MET A 740 -24.21 16.41 -8.92
CA MET A 740 -25.57 16.40 -9.43
C MET A 740 -26.12 14.98 -9.69
N THR A 741 -27.40 14.83 -9.45
CA THR A 741 -28.14 13.63 -9.87
C THR A 741 -28.38 13.65 -11.38
N VAL A 742 -28.74 12.50 -11.95
CA VAL A 742 -29.15 12.40 -13.37
C VAL A 742 -30.30 13.34 -13.73
N ASP A 743 -31.27 13.51 -12.83
CA ASP A 743 -32.41 14.40 -13.09
C ASP A 743 -32.01 15.87 -13.04
N CYS A 744 -31.06 16.22 -12.14
CA CYS A 744 -30.46 17.54 -12.10
C CYS A 744 -29.69 17.84 -13.40
N TYR A 745 -28.90 16.87 -13.88
CA TYR A 745 -28.15 16.99 -15.12
C TYR A 745 -29.09 17.24 -16.35
N LYS A 746 -30.20 16.49 -16.45
CA LYS A 746 -31.18 16.70 -17.51
C LYS A 746 -31.79 18.11 -17.47
N ALA A 747 -32.15 18.57 -16.28
CA ALA A 747 -32.64 19.93 -16.10
C ALA A 747 -31.61 21.00 -16.50
N ALA A 748 -30.32 20.75 -16.22
CA ALA A 748 -29.21 21.61 -16.63
C ALA A 748 -29.00 21.64 -18.15
N LEU A 749 -29.20 20.53 -18.84
CA LEU A 749 -29.18 20.51 -20.32
C LEU A 749 -30.33 21.29 -20.96
N GLU A 750 -31.52 21.24 -20.36
CA GLU A 750 -32.71 21.96 -20.87
C GLU A 750 -32.62 23.47 -20.65
N ALA A 751 -31.97 23.92 -19.61
CA ALA A 751 -31.81 25.31 -19.24
C ALA A 751 -30.45 25.58 -18.59
N PRO A 752 -29.37 25.70 -19.41
CA PRO A 752 -28.01 25.89 -18.91
C PRO A 752 -27.85 27.09 -17.96
N GLU A 753 -28.57 28.16 -18.21
CA GLU A 753 -28.60 29.35 -17.34
C GLU A 753 -29.23 29.07 -15.97
N ARG A 754 -30.01 28.01 -15.85
CA ARG A 754 -30.59 27.53 -14.58
C ARG A 754 -29.70 26.45 -13.94
N ALA A 755 -28.76 25.85 -14.67
CA ALA A 755 -27.82 24.88 -14.11
C ALA A 755 -26.96 25.53 -13.03
N ASP A 756 -26.53 26.75 -13.24
CA ASP A 756 -25.79 27.53 -12.24
C ASP A 756 -26.63 27.80 -10.99
N ALA A 757 -27.88 28.18 -11.17
CA ALA A 757 -28.81 28.39 -10.07
C ALA A 757 -29.23 27.08 -9.39
N ALA A 758 -29.33 25.98 -10.13
CA ALA A 758 -29.76 24.68 -9.62
C ALA A 758 -28.74 24.06 -8.65
N VAL A 759 -27.45 24.31 -8.86
CA VAL A 759 -26.37 23.81 -8.02
C VAL A 759 -26.05 24.79 -6.88
N THR A 760 -26.36 26.08 -7.06
CA THR A 760 -25.90 27.16 -6.17
C THR A 760 -26.99 27.83 -5.35
N GLU A 761 -28.30 27.65 -5.68
CA GLU A 761 -29.39 28.35 -5.01
C GLU A 761 -30.56 27.44 -4.62
N ASP A 762 -31.17 27.74 -3.47
CA ASP A 762 -32.31 27.02 -2.87
C ASP A 762 -33.61 26.96 -3.72
N HIS A 763 -33.64 27.52 -4.90
CA HIS A 763 -34.86 27.77 -5.67
C HIS A 763 -34.95 27.06 -7.00
N ALA A 764 -33.93 26.38 -7.45
CA ALA A 764 -33.98 25.59 -8.65
C ALA A 764 -34.50 24.17 -8.37
N HIS A 765 -34.88 23.46 -9.34
CA HIS A 765 -35.54 22.16 -9.36
C HIS A 765 -35.43 21.33 -8.06
N ALA A 766 -36.52 20.80 -7.55
CA ALA A 766 -36.57 19.95 -6.35
C ALA A 766 -35.61 18.72 -6.43
N SER A 767 -35.29 18.28 -7.66
CA SER A 767 -34.34 17.19 -7.95
C SER A 767 -32.84 17.56 -7.82
N CYS A 768 -32.53 18.87 -7.71
CA CYS A 768 -31.16 19.38 -7.55
C CYS A 768 -30.89 19.91 -6.14
N ARG A 769 -31.82 19.80 -5.23
CA ARG A 769 -31.69 20.35 -3.89
C ARG A 769 -30.62 19.56 -3.09
N GLY A 770 -29.59 20.28 -2.76
CA GLY A 770 -28.63 20.16 -1.70
C GLY A 770 -28.46 18.86 -0.98
N ASN A 771 -27.79 17.89 -1.57
CA ASN A 771 -27.23 16.72 -0.87
C ASN A 771 -26.12 16.11 -1.72
N SER A 772 -25.43 16.92 -2.49
CA SER A 772 -24.17 16.53 -3.12
C SER A 772 -23.00 16.92 -2.22
N ARG A 773 -21.89 16.24 -2.37
CA ARG A 773 -20.65 16.55 -1.68
C ARG A 773 -20.20 17.99 -1.94
N PHE A 774 -20.24 18.39 -3.19
CA PHE A 774 -19.98 19.79 -3.59
C PHE A 774 -20.94 20.77 -2.91
N GLY A 775 -22.23 20.47 -2.84
CA GLY A 775 -23.23 21.33 -2.21
C GLY A 775 -22.97 21.56 -0.72
N GLU A 776 -22.59 20.50 0.01
CA GLU A 776 -22.21 20.59 1.44
C GLU A 776 -20.98 21.48 1.64
N TRP A 777 -19.94 21.29 0.85
CA TRP A 777 -18.75 22.14 0.89
C TRP A 777 -19.06 23.58 0.50
N LEU A 778 -19.83 23.79 -0.59
CA LEU A 778 -20.15 25.13 -1.10
C LEU A 778 -20.93 25.96 -0.09
N ALA A 779 -21.81 25.33 0.68
CA ALA A 779 -22.59 26.02 1.71
C ALA A 779 -21.67 26.61 2.81
N GLU A 780 -20.69 25.87 3.28
CA GLU A 780 -19.68 26.39 4.22
C GLU A 780 -18.78 27.44 3.54
N PHE A 781 -18.32 27.18 2.31
CA PHE A 781 -17.44 28.09 1.58
C PHE A 781 -18.09 29.47 1.34
N LYS A 782 -19.37 29.53 0.98
CA LYS A 782 -20.11 30.80 0.85
C LYS A 782 -20.11 31.58 2.16
N GLY A 783 -20.22 30.91 3.30
CA GLY A 783 -20.09 31.52 4.61
C GLY A 783 -18.70 32.16 4.81
N PHE A 784 -17.63 31.44 4.45
CA PHE A 784 -16.26 31.96 4.54
C PHE A 784 -16.05 33.21 3.66
N VAL A 785 -16.54 33.17 2.42
CA VAL A 785 -16.48 34.31 1.50
C VAL A 785 -17.18 35.52 2.09
N ALA A 786 -18.43 35.35 2.55
CA ALA A 786 -19.22 36.45 3.12
C ALA A 786 -18.56 37.06 4.36
N GLU A 787 -17.96 36.27 5.23
CA GLU A 787 -17.27 36.77 6.42
C GLU A 787 -15.99 37.53 6.05
N ARG A 788 -15.20 37.03 5.11
CA ARG A 788 -13.98 37.68 4.64
C ARG A 788 -14.30 39.00 3.91
N GLU A 789 -15.33 39.04 3.06
CA GLU A 789 -15.82 40.26 2.39
C GLU A 789 -16.34 41.30 3.40
N ALA A 790 -16.92 40.84 4.49
CA ALA A 790 -17.34 41.71 5.60
C ALA A 790 -16.16 42.21 6.47
N GLY A 791 -14.91 41.91 6.13
CA GLY A 791 -13.70 42.33 6.85
C GLY A 791 -13.52 41.63 8.20
N LYS A 792 -14.18 40.49 8.44
CA LYS A 792 -13.95 39.70 9.65
C LYS A 792 -12.61 38.95 9.55
N PRO A 793 -12.08 38.42 10.68
CA PRO A 793 -10.97 37.46 10.64
C PRO A 793 -11.25 36.33 9.69
N ASP A 794 -10.24 35.89 8.96
CA ASP A 794 -10.39 34.86 7.95
C ASP A 794 -10.87 33.52 8.55
N PRO A 795 -12.07 33.04 8.24
CA PRO A 795 -12.62 31.83 8.82
C PRO A 795 -12.24 30.55 8.03
N MET A 796 -11.73 30.70 6.79
CA MET A 796 -11.40 29.54 5.96
C MET A 796 -10.20 28.79 6.55
N PRO A 797 -10.29 27.47 6.71
CA PRO A 797 -9.15 26.67 7.17
C PRO A 797 -7.94 26.77 6.25
N ALA A 798 -6.75 26.71 6.83
CA ALA A 798 -5.52 26.67 6.05
C ALA A 798 -5.38 25.40 5.22
N LEU A 799 -5.85 24.26 5.74
CA LEU A 799 -5.89 22.98 5.03
C LEU A 799 -7.32 22.43 4.99
N VAL A 800 -7.80 22.15 3.80
CA VAL A 800 -9.07 21.43 3.55
C VAL A 800 -8.74 20.14 2.85
N VAL A 801 -9.11 18.99 3.43
CA VAL A 801 -9.00 17.67 2.80
C VAL A 801 -10.39 17.22 2.42
N MET A 802 -10.56 16.76 1.19
CA MET A 802 -11.86 16.42 0.62
C MET A 802 -11.79 15.13 -0.21
N ARG A 803 -12.82 14.30 -0.13
CA ARG A 803 -12.94 13.08 -0.94
C ARG A 803 -14.08 13.20 -1.95
N PHE A 804 -13.77 13.08 -3.24
CA PHE A 804 -14.76 12.97 -4.32
C PHE A 804 -14.65 11.59 -4.98
N PRO A 805 -15.43 10.59 -4.54
CA PRO A 805 -15.22 9.19 -4.92
C PRO A 805 -16.04 8.69 -6.12
N ASN A 806 -16.85 9.53 -6.80
CA ASN A 806 -17.79 9.02 -7.81
C ASN A 806 -17.09 8.47 -9.06
N ASP A 807 -15.87 8.86 -9.34
CA ASP A 807 -15.08 8.29 -10.43
C ASP A 807 -14.69 6.81 -10.20
N HIS A 808 -14.78 6.28 -8.96
CA HIS A 808 -14.74 4.84 -8.71
C HIS A 808 -15.79 4.07 -9.50
N THR A 809 -16.95 4.62 -9.68
CA THR A 809 -18.14 4.07 -10.35
C THR A 809 -18.77 2.86 -9.65
N THR A 810 -20.02 2.57 -10.02
CA THR A 810 -20.75 1.37 -9.56
C THR A 810 -20.81 0.27 -10.63
N GLY A 811 -20.00 0.39 -11.69
CA GLY A 811 -20.10 -0.49 -12.84
C GLY A 811 -21.44 -0.35 -13.55
N ILE A 812 -21.99 -1.45 -14.09
CA ILE A 812 -23.29 -1.46 -14.78
C ILE A 812 -24.35 -2.17 -13.94
N LYS A 813 -25.07 -1.39 -13.16
CA LYS A 813 -26.15 -1.87 -12.29
C LYS A 813 -27.47 -1.23 -12.71
N GLU A 814 -28.52 -2.05 -12.98
CA GLU A 814 -29.83 -1.55 -13.41
C GLU A 814 -30.37 -0.51 -12.43
N GLY A 815 -30.78 0.65 -12.95
CA GLY A 815 -31.31 1.74 -12.17
C GLY A 815 -30.27 2.62 -11.47
N PHE A 816 -28.98 2.43 -11.76
CA PHE A 816 -27.87 3.28 -11.30
C PHE A 816 -27.29 4.07 -12.47
N PRO A 817 -26.59 5.18 -12.20
CA PRO A 817 -25.87 5.91 -13.23
C PRO A 817 -24.86 5.03 -13.94
N THR A 818 -24.56 5.40 -15.18
CA THR A 818 -23.47 4.73 -15.91
C THR A 818 -22.10 5.17 -15.39
N PRO A 819 -21.05 4.38 -15.62
CA PRO A 819 -19.68 4.79 -15.28
C PRO A 819 -19.29 6.14 -15.89
N GLN A 820 -19.66 6.39 -17.16
CA GLN A 820 -19.36 7.66 -17.81
C GLN A 820 -20.05 8.84 -17.13
N PHE A 821 -21.30 8.67 -16.69
CA PHE A 821 -21.99 9.75 -15.98
C PHE A 821 -21.39 9.99 -14.59
N MET A 822 -20.98 8.94 -13.89
CA MET A 822 -20.38 9.08 -12.55
C MET A 822 -19.02 9.79 -12.61
N VAL A 823 -18.18 9.47 -13.62
CA VAL A 823 -16.91 10.19 -13.83
C VAL A 823 -17.18 11.64 -14.29
N ALA A 824 -18.19 11.87 -15.11
CA ALA A 824 -18.58 13.23 -15.50
C ALA A 824 -19.13 14.06 -14.34
N ASP A 825 -19.85 13.43 -13.40
CA ASP A 825 -20.29 14.07 -12.16
C ASP A 825 -19.10 14.51 -11.29
N ASN A 826 -18.09 13.65 -11.15
CA ASN A 826 -16.84 13.96 -10.47
C ASN A 826 -16.06 15.08 -11.17
N ASP A 827 -15.90 15.01 -12.49
CA ASP A 827 -15.25 16.06 -13.29
C ASP A 827 -15.89 17.44 -13.09
N TYR A 828 -17.22 17.45 -13.13
CA TYR A 828 -17.97 18.71 -12.97
C TYR A 828 -17.89 19.24 -11.54
N ALA A 829 -17.83 18.36 -10.54
CA ALA A 829 -17.64 18.77 -9.14
C ALA A 829 -16.30 19.47 -8.94
N VAL A 830 -15.21 18.90 -9.48
CA VAL A 830 -13.88 19.52 -9.46
C VAL A 830 -13.89 20.86 -10.21
N GLY A 831 -14.43 20.90 -11.43
CA GLY A 831 -14.52 22.13 -12.21
C GLY A 831 -15.27 23.24 -11.50
N ARG A 832 -16.44 22.94 -10.90
CA ARG A 832 -17.25 23.91 -10.16
C ARG A 832 -16.61 24.37 -8.86
N LEU A 833 -15.84 23.50 -8.20
CA LEU A 833 -15.05 23.88 -7.02
C LEU A 833 -14.00 24.92 -7.41
N VAL A 834 -13.25 24.68 -8.49
CA VAL A 834 -12.26 25.63 -9.00
C VAL A 834 -12.92 26.93 -9.45
N GLU A 835 -14.07 26.88 -10.09
CA GLU A 835 -14.84 28.06 -10.47
C GLU A 835 -15.27 28.87 -9.23
N ALA A 836 -15.81 28.23 -8.21
CA ALA A 836 -16.24 28.88 -6.99
C ALA A 836 -15.08 29.61 -6.27
N VAL A 837 -13.93 28.91 -6.14
CA VAL A 837 -12.74 29.49 -5.49
C VAL A 837 -12.15 30.60 -6.35
N SER A 838 -11.96 30.37 -7.66
CA SER A 838 -11.32 31.35 -8.56
C SER A 838 -12.14 32.62 -8.77
N SER A 839 -13.47 32.54 -8.58
CA SER A 839 -14.38 33.69 -8.65
C SER A 839 -14.54 34.41 -7.30
N SER A 840 -13.85 34.00 -6.27
CA SER A 840 -13.98 34.53 -4.92
C SER A 840 -12.78 35.37 -4.48
N VAL A 841 -12.90 36.00 -3.31
CA VAL A 841 -11.81 36.73 -2.65
C VAL A 841 -10.63 35.84 -2.21
N TYR A 842 -10.79 34.53 -2.28
CA TYR A 842 -9.80 33.54 -1.89
C TYR A 842 -8.86 33.15 -3.02
N TRP A 843 -9.15 33.46 -4.29
CA TRP A 843 -8.33 33.01 -5.41
C TRP A 843 -6.85 33.39 -5.32
N LYS A 844 -6.58 34.57 -4.85
CA LYS A 844 -5.20 35.12 -4.74
C LYS A 844 -4.31 34.44 -3.72
N ASP A 845 -4.86 33.63 -2.83
CA ASP A 845 -4.10 33.01 -1.74
C ASP A 845 -4.51 31.54 -1.48
N THR A 846 -5.13 30.90 -2.47
CA THR A 846 -5.54 29.50 -2.43
C THR A 846 -4.88 28.69 -3.53
N ALA A 847 -4.45 27.47 -3.16
CA ALA A 847 -4.08 26.42 -4.11
C ALA A 847 -5.01 25.23 -3.95
N ILE A 848 -5.33 24.56 -5.06
CA ILE A 848 -6.19 23.39 -5.12
C ILE A 848 -5.36 22.26 -5.71
N PHE A 849 -5.38 21.10 -5.06
CA PHE A 849 -4.74 19.88 -5.54
C PHE A 849 -5.79 18.80 -5.69
N ALA A 850 -5.67 17.99 -6.73
CA ALA A 850 -6.48 16.80 -6.90
C ALA A 850 -5.59 15.62 -7.29
N VAL A 851 -5.82 14.47 -6.67
CA VAL A 851 -5.06 13.23 -6.86
C VAL A 851 -6.00 12.05 -6.76
N GLU A 852 -5.72 10.99 -7.51
CA GLU A 852 -6.34 9.69 -7.24
C GLU A 852 -5.61 9.03 -6.05
N ASP A 853 -6.33 8.26 -5.24
CA ASP A 853 -5.72 7.47 -4.15
C ASP A 853 -4.85 6.35 -4.71
N ASP A 854 -5.32 5.67 -5.74
CA ASP A 854 -4.58 4.70 -6.54
C ASP A 854 -5.07 4.69 -7.99
N ALA A 855 -4.37 3.96 -8.85
CA ALA A 855 -4.76 3.75 -10.25
C ALA A 855 -5.47 2.40 -10.48
N GLN A 856 -5.55 1.60 -9.47
CA GLN A 856 -6.24 0.30 -9.29
C GLN A 856 -6.54 -0.48 -10.57
N SER A 857 -5.51 -0.91 -11.29
CA SER A 857 -5.65 -1.73 -12.50
C SER A 857 -6.28 -1.05 -13.71
N GLY A 858 -6.43 0.25 -13.72
CA GLY A 858 -6.79 0.97 -14.92
C GLY A 858 -5.73 0.73 -16.00
N PRO A 859 -6.10 0.64 -17.28
CA PRO A 859 -5.13 0.53 -18.35
C PRO A 859 -4.37 1.85 -18.50
N ASP A 860 -3.05 1.75 -18.64
CA ASP A 860 -2.13 2.85 -18.94
C ASP A 860 -0.98 2.33 -19.78
N HIS A 861 -0.51 3.09 -20.77
CA HIS A 861 0.52 2.61 -21.70
C HIS A 861 1.94 2.79 -21.15
N VAL A 862 2.10 3.56 -20.07
CA VAL A 862 3.41 3.83 -19.44
C VAL A 862 3.62 2.94 -18.23
N ASP A 863 2.75 3.06 -17.21
CA ASP A 863 2.86 2.28 -15.97
C ASP A 863 1.51 2.16 -15.27
N SER A 864 1.35 1.08 -14.52
CA SER A 864 0.13 0.79 -13.76
C SER A 864 -0.16 1.77 -12.60
N HIS A 865 0.81 2.63 -12.25
CA HIS A 865 0.68 3.64 -11.20
C HIS A 865 0.54 5.05 -11.75
N ARG A 866 0.68 5.23 -13.08
CA ARG A 866 0.52 6.55 -13.66
C ARG A 866 -0.95 7.00 -13.59
N SER A 867 -1.17 8.17 -13.01
CA SER A 867 -2.50 8.61 -12.65
C SER A 867 -2.70 10.12 -12.85
N VAL A 868 -3.88 10.59 -12.49
CA VAL A 868 -4.27 12.00 -12.60
C VAL A 868 -3.71 12.78 -11.41
N GLY A 869 -2.97 13.83 -11.70
CA GLY A 869 -2.52 14.81 -10.71
C GLY A 869 -2.78 16.23 -11.20
N LEU A 870 -3.49 17.03 -10.42
CA LEU A 870 -3.76 18.44 -10.72
C LEU A 870 -3.24 19.32 -9.60
N ALA A 871 -2.55 20.40 -9.97
CA ALA A 871 -2.16 21.48 -9.07
C ALA A 871 -2.64 22.80 -9.67
N ILE A 872 -3.48 23.53 -8.97
CA ILE A 872 -4.25 24.65 -9.51
C ILE A 872 -4.13 25.85 -8.56
N SER A 873 -3.67 26.98 -9.06
CA SER A 873 -3.63 28.25 -8.31
C SER A 873 -3.55 29.45 -9.27
N ALA A 874 -3.73 30.62 -8.74
CA ALA A 874 -3.47 31.85 -9.49
C ALA A 874 -1.99 31.97 -9.92
N TYR A 875 -1.10 31.21 -9.32
CA TYR A 875 0.36 31.33 -9.53
C TYR A 875 0.94 30.23 -10.41
N ASN A 876 0.12 29.45 -11.08
CA ASN A 876 0.65 28.44 -11.98
C ASN A 876 1.33 29.06 -13.22
N LYS A 877 2.41 28.45 -13.69
CA LYS A 877 2.94 28.67 -15.02
C LYS A 877 1.88 28.21 -16.03
N PRO A 878 1.37 29.09 -16.90
CA PRO A 878 0.21 28.73 -17.72
C PRO A 878 0.54 27.67 -18.76
N GLY A 879 -0.31 26.68 -18.85
CA GLY A 879 -0.28 25.65 -19.89
C GLY A 879 0.94 24.74 -19.92
N THR A 880 1.80 24.75 -18.91
CA THR A 880 3.10 24.06 -18.93
C THR A 880 2.94 22.55 -18.92
N LEU A 881 3.71 21.85 -19.76
CA LEU A 881 3.90 20.40 -19.63
C LEU A 881 4.96 20.11 -18.57
N ILE A 882 4.61 19.29 -17.59
CA ILE A 882 5.53 18.77 -16.58
C ILE A 882 5.77 17.29 -16.89
N HIS A 883 6.82 17.05 -17.69
CA HIS A 883 7.23 15.72 -18.14
C HIS A 883 8.31 15.12 -17.23
N LYS A 884 8.25 15.43 -15.95
CA LYS A 884 9.14 14.92 -14.90
C LYS A 884 8.38 14.06 -13.95
N PHE A 885 9.06 13.09 -13.35
CA PHE A 885 8.47 12.26 -12.32
C PHE A 885 8.00 13.12 -11.15
N HIS A 886 6.73 12.97 -10.81
CA HIS A 886 6.12 13.41 -9.58
C HIS A 886 5.21 12.34 -9.04
N SER A 887 4.97 12.36 -7.74
CA SER A 887 4.11 11.37 -7.11
C SER A 887 3.16 12.00 -6.10
N THR A 888 2.29 11.19 -5.52
CA THR A 888 1.42 11.61 -4.40
C THR A 888 2.24 12.27 -3.29
N VAL A 889 3.41 11.69 -2.96
CA VAL A 889 4.30 12.25 -1.92
C VAL A 889 4.92 13.59 -2.36
N SER A 890 5.21 13.76 -3.66
CA SER A 890 5.62 15.06 -4.22
C SER A 890 4.55 16.14 -4.04
N MET A 891 3.28 15.76 -4.23
CA MET A 891 2.14 16.67 -4.02
C MET A 891 2.00 17.06 -2.56
N ILE A 892 2.08 16.08 -1.62
CA ILE A 892 2.06 16.35 -0.18
C ILE A 892 3.20 17.28 0.21
N ARG A 893 4.42 17.01 -0.29
CA ARG A 893 5.57 17.87 -0.02
C ARG A 893 5.34 19.31 -0.50
N THR A 894 4.70 19.46 -1.65
CA THR A 894 4.32 20.77 -2.18
C THR A 894 3.34 21.49 -1.25
N ILE A 895 2.30 20.78 -0.80
CA ILE A 895 1.31 21.31 0.16
C ILE A 895 1.99 21.76 1.45
N GLU A 896 2.87 20.94 2.00
CA GLU A 896 3.64 21.26 3.20
C GLU A 896 4.47 22.54 3.02
N MET A 897 5.18 22.66 1.90
CA MET A 897 6.01 23.82 1.60
C MET A 897 5.18 25.09 1.41
N LEU A 898 4.02 25.00 0.75
CA LEU A 898 3.11 26.12 0.54
C LEU A 898 2.58 26.68 1.87
N LEU A 899 2.24 25.81 2.80
CA LEU A 899 1.66 26.15 4.11
C LEU A 899 2.71 26.32 5.23
N GLY A 900 3.99 26.09 4.94
CA GLY A 900 5.05 26.15 5.94
C GLY A 900 4.99 25.01 6.98
N ILE A 901 4.40 23.87 6.61
CA ILE A 901 4.37 22.64 7.41
C ILE A 901 5.72 21.94 7.26
N ARG A 902 6.25 21.41 8.35
CA ARG A 902 7.43 20.54 8.29
C ARG A 902 7.07 19.17 7.73
N ALA A 903 7.95 18.58 6.96
CA ALA A 903 7.81 17.22 6.49
C ALA A 903 7.45 16.26 7.65
N MET A 904 6.55 15.34 7.38
CA MET A 904 6.05 14.38 8.37
C MET A 904 7.03 13.23 8.61
N ASN A 905 7.67 12.78 7.56
CA ASN A 905 8.57 11.63 7.58
C ASN A 905 9.73 11.81 6.59
N GLN A 906 10.61 10.81 6.49
CA GLN A 906 11.78 10.91 5.61
C GLN A 906 11.39 10.86 4.13
N LEU A 907 10.27 10.24 3.77
CA LEU A 907 9.85 10.07 2.38
C LEU A 907 9.39 11.41 1.78
N ASP A 908 8.53 12.15 2.49
CA ASP A 908 8.12 13.48 2.03
C ASP A 908 9.24 14.50 2.15
N ALA A 909 10.12 14.37 3.16
CA ALA A 909 11.29 15.25 3.29
C ALA A 909 12.24 15.17 2.08
N SER A 910 12.38 13.99 1.48
CA SER A 910 13.23 13.75 0.32
C SER A 910 12.49 13.88 -1.03
N ALA A 911 11.18 14.09 -0.99
CA ALA A 911 10.38 14.25 -2.19
C ALA A 911 10.66 15.57 -2.91
N ILE A 912 10.65 15.52 -4.23
CA ILE A 912 10.75 16.72 -5.04
C ILE A 912 9.37 17.36 -5.17
N PRO A 913 9.22 18.62 -4.75
CA PRO A 913 7.94 19.30 -4.86
C PRO A 913 7.61 19.61 -6.32
N MET A 914 6.33 19.81 -6.59
CA MET A 914 5.81 20.12 -7.92
C MET A 914 6.25 21.54 -8.34
N ASP A 915 7.17 21.65 -9.31
CA ASP A 915 7.70 22.92 -9.82
C ASP A 915 6.80 23.53 -10.90
N ILE A 916 5.64 24.00 -10.50
CA ILE A 916 4.64 24.57 -11.41
C ILE A 916 4.34 26.06 -11.12
N PHE A 917 4.93 26.63 -10.09
CA PHE A 917 4.58 27.96 -9.61
C PHE A 917 5.44 29.06 -10.20
N GLN A 918 4.89 30.27 -10.23
CA GLN A 918 5.53 31.53 -10.58
C GLN A 918 5.13 32.63 -9.59
N ASP A 919 5.92 33.69 -9.48
CA ASP A 919 5.67 34.77 -8.51
C ASP A 919 4.48 35.68 -8.90
N LYS A 920 4.17 35.77 -10.18
CA LYS A 920 3.10 36.65 -10.68
C LYS A 920 1.78 35.89 -10.83
N PRO A 921 0.69 36.32 -10.12
CA PRO A 921 -0.59 35.64 -10.23
C PRO A 921 -1.35 35.98 -11.52
N ASP A 922 -2.08 35.01 -12.05
CA ASP A 922 -3.22 35.22 -12.96
C ASP A 922 -4.52 35.10 -12.15
N LEU A 923 -5.18 36.25 -11.96
CA LEU A 923 -6.43 36.31 -11.20
C LEU A 923 -7.67 36.09 -12.06
N THR A 924 -7.53 35.69 -13.31
CA THR A 924 -8.67 35.38 -14.19
C THR A 924 -9.44 34.18 -13.61
N PRO A 925 -10.75 34.31 -13.37
CA PRO A 925 -11.54 33.19 -12.91
C PRO A 925 -11.57 32.02 -13.90
N TYR A 926 -11.67 30.82 -13.41
CA TYR A 926 -12.00 29.64 -14.21
C TYR A 926 -13.52 29.55 -14.37
N LYS A 927 -13.97 29.02 -15.50
CA LYS A 927 -15.39 28.71 -15.72
C LYS A 927 -15.54 27.25 -16.07
N ALA A 928 -16.32 26.54 -15.26
CA ALA A 928 -16.58 25.12 -15.44
C ALA A 928 -17.48 24.86 -16.68
N ALA A 929 -17.16 23.80 -17.39
CA ALA A 929 -17.95 23.30 -18.50
C ALA A 929 -18.85 22.13 -18.05
N LEU A 930 -20.11 22.13 -18.42
CA LEU A 930 -20.98 20.99 -18.18
C LEU A 930 -20.53 19.81 -19.09
N PRO A 931 -20.20 18.64 -18.54
CA PRO A 931 -19.89 17.47 -19.35
C PRO A 931 -21.00 17.11 -20.33
N THR A 932 -20.66 16.53 -21.46
CA THR A 932 -21.64 16.14 -22.48
C THR A 932 -21.79 14.63 -22.54
N ILE A 933 -22.79 14.11 -21.85
CA ILE A 933 -23.14 12.69 -21.82
C ILE A 933 -24.43 12.46 -22.59
N ALA A 934 -24.44 11.46 -23.47
CA ALA A 934 -25.61 11.13 -24.26
C ALA A 934 -26.82 10.80 -23.37
N ALA A 935 -28.00 11.28 -23.73
CA ALA A 935 -29.20 11.17 -22.90
C ALA A 935 -29.61 9.71 -22.55
N ASP A 936 -29.27 8.76 -23.42
CA ASP A 936 -29.49 7.32 -23.20
C ASP A 936 -28.37 6.63 -22.45
N ASN A 937 -27.28 7.37 -22.12
CA ASN A 937 -26.11 6.90 -21.39
C ASN A 937 -26.03 7.49 -19.96
N LEU A 938 -27.08 8.02 -19.43
CA LEU A 938 -27.08 8.60 -18.08
C LEU A 938 -27.33 7.53 -17.02
N MET A 939 -28.20 6.57 -17.32
CA MET A 939 -28.62 5.51 -16.41
C MET A 939 -28.49 4.15 -17.06
N THR A 940 -28.02 3.18 -16.30
CA THR A 940 -28.03 1.78 -16.71
C THR A 940 -29.44 1.24 -16.75
N GLY A 941 -29.94 0.97 -17.95
CA GLY A 941 -31.26 0.37 -18.19
C GLY A 941 -31.26 -1.14 -17.95
N LYS A 942 -32.37 -1.79 -18.29
CA LYS A 942 -32.46 -3.25 -18.31
C LYS A 942 -31.51 -3.83 -19.36
N ALA A 943 -31.00 -5.02 -19.11
CA ALA A 943 -30.18 -5.74 -20.08
C ALA A 943 -30.95 -5.92 -21.39
N LYS A 944 -30.40 -5.46 -22.50
CA LYS A 944 -31.00 -5.55 -23.84
C LYS A 944 -30.72 -6.92 -24.49
N ASP A 945 -29.72 -7.63 -24.05
CA ASP A 945 -29.24 -8.90 -24.57
C ASP A 945 -28.58 -9.76 -23.49
N LYS A 946 -28.18 -11.00 -23.85
CA LYS A 946 -27.56 -11.95 -22.93
C LYS A 946 -26.17 -11.52 -22.49
N VAL A 947 -25.42 -10.80 -23.32
CA VAL A 947 -24.06 -10.34 -23.02
C VAL A 947 -24.13 -9.24 -21.97
N THR A 948 -24.95 -8.22 -22.18
CA THR A 948 -25.21 -7.16 -21.19
C THR A 948 -25.69 -7.74 -19.87
N ALA A 949 -26.61 -8.73 -19.91
CA ALA A 949 -27.08 -9.40 -18.70
C ALA A 949 -25.94 -10.14 -17.95
N ALA A 950 -24.98 -10.72 -18.66
CA ALA A 950 -23.83 -11.39 -18.04
C ALA A 950 -22.90 -10.38 -17.34
N TRP A 951 -22.63 -9.25 -17.97
CA TRP A 951 -21.82 -8.18 -17.37
C TRP A 951 -22.51 -7.51 -16.18
N MET A 952 -23.81 -7.26 -16.25
CA MET A 952 -24.59 -6.79 -15.09
C MET A 952 -24.54 -7.79 -13.93
N LYS A 953 -24.58 -9.09 -14.23
CA LYS A 953 -24.43 -10.12 -13.21
C LYS A 953 -23.01 -10.13 -12.60
N LYS A 954 -21.96 -9.83 -13.37
CA LYS A 954 -20.61 -9.63 -12.82
C LYS A 954 -20.58 -8.43 -11.87
N THR A 955 -21.18 -7.31 -12.26
CA THR A 955 -21.30 -6.13 -11.40
C THR A 955 -21.97 -6.46 -10.05
N LEU A 956 -23.07 -7.19 -10.06
CA LEU A 956 -23.81 -7.59 -8.85
C LEU A 956 -23.03 -8.53 -7.91
N ARG A 957 -21.90 -9.05 -8.34
CA ARG A 957 -21.00 -9.87 -7.50
C ARG A 957 -19.93 -9.03 -6.81
N GLN A 958 -19.75 -7.79 -7.26
CA GLN A 958 -18.80 -6.88 -6.65
C GLN A 958 -19.40 -6.31 -5.36
N ASP A 959 -18.60 -6.17 -4.33
CA ASP A 959 -18.96 -5.39 -3.15
C ASP A 959 -18.61 -3.92 -3.42
N LEU A 960 -19.62 -3.15 -3.80
CA LEU A 960 -19.54 -1.72 -4.10
C LEU A 960 -20.22 -0.88 -3.02
N GLU A 961 -20.57 -1.50 -1.90
CA GLU A 961 -21.17 -0.85 -0.73
C GLU A 961 -20.12 -0.45 0.30
N HIS A 962 -19.00 -1.16 0.32
CA HIS A 962 -17.88 -0.87 1.18
C HIS A 962 -16.70 -0.35 0.36
N ALA A 963 -15.94 0.55 0.93
CA ALA A 963 -14.76 1.11 0.29
C ALA A 963 -13.81 -0.02 -0.12
N ASP A 964 -13.41 -0.01 -1.38
CA ASP A 964 -12.36 -0.87 -1.96
C ASP A 964 -12.54 -2.40 -1.84
N MET A 965 -13.77 -2.84 -1.66
CA MET A 965 -14.08 -4.27 -1.59
C MET A 965 -14.44 -4.89 -2.94
N ALA A 966 -14.43 -4.12 -4.03
CA ALA A 966 -14.61 -4.63 -5.37
C ALA A 966 -13.33 -5.32 -5.88
N ASP A 967 -13.50 -6.35 -6.71
CA ASP A 967 -12.38 -6.91 -7.49
C ASP A 967 -11.98 -5.90 -8.57
N PRO A 968 -10.77 -5.31 -8.51
CA PRO A 968 -10.39 -4.21 -9.39
C PRO A 968 -10.36 -4.58 -10.86
N GLN A 969 -9.94 -5.80 -11.20
CA GLN A 969 -9.90 -6.23 -12.60
C GLN A 969 -11.28 -6.52 -13.15
N ALA A 970 -12.13 -7.15 -12.35
CA ALA A 970 -13.51 -7.38 -12.75
C ALA A 970 -14.21 -6.04 -12.95
N LEU A 971 -13.97 -5.07 -12.08
CA LEU A 971 -14.55 -3.72 -12.18
C LEU A 971 -14.04 -2.98 -13.44
N ASN A 972 -12.73 -2.98 -13.69
CA ASN A 972 -12.18 -2.35 -14.90
C ASN A 972 -12.68 -3.00 -16.20
N ALA A 973 -12.81 -4.33 -16.23
CA ALA A 973 -13.41 -5.02 -17.37
C ALA A 973 -14.90 -4.67 -17.56
N ILE A 974 -15.66 -4.49 -16.47
CA ILE A 974 -17.06 -4.03 -16.51
C ILE A 974 -17.12 -2.59 -17.03
N ILE A 975 -16.26 -1.72 -16.54
CA ILE A 975 -16.19 -0.31 -16.97
C ILE A 975 -15.80 -0.23 -18.45
N TRP A 976 -14.82 -0.99 -18.88
CA TRP A 976 -14.44 -1.05 -20.29
C TRP A 976 -15.59 -1.50 -21.19
N PHE A 977 -16.30 -2.56 -20.78
CA PHE A 977 -17.48 -3.01 -21.49
C PHE A 977 -18.55 -1.90 -21.56
N ALA A 978 -18.78 -1.18 -20.47
CA ALA A 978 -19.73 -0.08 -20.43
C ALA A 978 -19.41 1.05 -21.44
N CYS A 979 -18.10 1.34 -21.61
CA CYS A 979 -17.63 2.42 -22.47
C CYS A 979 -17.46 1.99 -23.94
N ARG A 980 -16.95 0.79 -24.19
CA ARG A 980 -16.52 0.30 -25.51
C ARG A 980 -17.38 -0.80 -26.10
N GLY A 981 -18.26 -1.44 -25.31
CA GLY A 981 -19.10 -2.56 -25.77
C GLY A 981 -18.35 -3.88 -25.84
N ASP A 982 -19.10 -4.94 -26.17
CA ASP A 982 -18.59 -6.32 -26.14
C ASP A 982 -17.58 -6.66 -27.25
N GLY A 983 -17.61 -5.97 -28.38
CA GLY A 983 -16.66 -6.16 -29.49
C GLY A 983 -15.27 -5.54 -29.24
N SER A 984 -15.09 -4.78 -28.16
CA SER A 984 -13.83 -4.17 -27.80
C SER A 984 -13.26 -4.83 -26.54
N HIS A 985 -12.12 -5.46 -26.67
CA HIS A 985 -11.41 -6.02 -25.53
C HIS A 985 -10.51 -4.96 -24.91
N LEU A 986 -10.29 -5.06 -23.62
CA LEU A 986 -9.21 -4.33 -22.99
C LEU A 986 -7.91 -4.56 -23.79
N PRO A 987 -7.15 -3.51 -24.09
CA PRO A 987 -5.87 -3.66 -24.76
C PRO A 987 -4.98 -4.66 -23.99
N PRO A 988 -4.20 -5.47 -24.74
CA PRO A 988 -3.30 -6.39 -24.07
C PRO A 988 -2.27 -5.63 -23.25
N SER A 989 -2.21 -5.90 -21.97
CA SER A 989 -1.17 -5.38 -21.11
C SER A 989 0.13 -6.16 -21.30
N ALA A 990 1.25 -5.45 -21.35
CA ALA A 990 2.57 -6.04 -21.31
C ALA A 990 3.22 -5.65 -19.98
N VAL A 991 3.75 -6.63 -19.27
CA VAL A 991 4.66 -6.39 -18.16
C VAL A 991 6.06 -6.62 -18.72
N LEU A 992 6.86 -5.60 -18.83
CA LEU A 992 8.19 -5.66 -19.36
C LEU A 992 9.19 -5.55 -18.21
N PRO A 993 10.38 -6.15 -18.31
CA PRO A 993 11.49 -5.71 -17.49
C PRO A 993 11.67 -4.20 -17.65
N ALA A 994 12.03 -3.53 -16.58
CA ALA A 994 12.18 -2.08 -16.64
C ALA A 994 13.17 -1.61 -17.72
N TYR A 995 14.31 -2.30 -17.88
CA TYR A 995 15.27 -2.01 -18.93
C TYR A 995 14.68 -2.16 -20.35
N GLU A 996 13.78 -3.10 -20.55
CA GLU A 996 13.11 -3.29 -21.83
C GLU A 996 12.09 -2.19 -22.11
N ALA A 997 11.37 -1.78 -21.06
CA ALA A 997 10.46 -0.63 -21.13
C ALA A 997 11.22 0.67 -21.46
N MET A 998 12.40 0.88 -20.86
CA MET A 998 13.28 2.00 -21.22
C MET A 998 13.75 1.90 -22.68
N ARG A 999 14.24 0.73 -23.12
CA ARG A 999 14.68 0.51 -24.50
C ARG A 999 13.59 0.79 -25.52
N LEU A 1000 12.35 0.58 -25.15
CA LEU A 1000 11.18 0.88 -26.00
C LEU A 1000 10.69 2.33 -25.85
N GLY A 1001 11.35 3.15 -25.02
CA GLY A 1001 10.96 4.53 -24.76
C GLY A 1001 9.64 4.68 -24.00
N VAL A 1002 9.18 3.64 -23.34
CA VAL A 1002 7.91 3.65 -22.59
C VAL A 1002 8.06 4.36 -21.24
N LEU A 1003 9.26 4.34 -20.67
CA LEU A 1003 9.54 4.92 -19.34
C LEU A 1003 10.54 6.08 -19.40
N ASP A 1004 11.21 6.27 -20.49
CA ASP A 1004 12.26 7.28 -20.57
C ASP A 1004 11.72 8.64 -20.98
N THR A 1005 12.21 9.65 -20.31
CA THR A 1005 11.85 11.05 -20.55
C THR A 1005 12.92 11.82 -21.32
N GLU A 1006 14.08 11.21 -21.54
CA GLU A 1006 15.10 11.80 -22.40
C GLU A 1006 15.00 11.21 -23.80
N GLU A 1007 14.95 12.07 -24.81
CA GLU A 1007 15.06 11.69 -26.22
C GLU A 1007 16.38 10.94 -26.44
N VAL A 1008 16.36 9.63 -26.34
CA VAL A 1008 17.41 8.82 -26.93
C VAL A 1008 17.16 8.88 -28.44
N PRO A 1009 18.05 9.44 -29.24
CA PRO A 1009 17.87 9.42 -30.67
C PRO A 1009 17.82 7.96 -31.13
N VAL A 1010 16.66 7.49 -31.49
CA VAL A 1010 16.51 6.17 -32.11
C VAL A 1010 17.17 6.26 -33.47
N ASP A 1011 18.35 5.69 -33.62
CA ASP A 1011 19.01 5.55 -34.90
C ASP A 1011 18.19 4.60 -35.79
N HIS A 1012 17.33 5.15 -36.60
CA HIS A 1012 16.48 4.46 -37.57
C HIS A 1012 17.24 3.80 -38.72
N LYS A 1013 18.53 3.54 -38.57
CA LYS A 1013 19.38 2.95 -39.60
C LYS A 1013 19.70 1.48 -39.38
N ASN A 1014 18.70 0.65 -39.08
CA ASN A 1014 18.85 -0.80 -39.30
C ASN A 1014 17.48 -1.47 -39.46
N LYS A 1015 16.72 -1.06 -40.46
CA LYS A 1015 15.72 -1.92 -41.08
C LYS A 1015 16.12 -2.05 -42.53
N ASP A 1016 16.97 -2.98 -42.81
CA ASP A 1016 17.12 -3.67 -44.09
C ASP A 1016 18.22 -4.72 -43.94
N ASN A 1017 17.82 -5.95 -44.02
CA ASN A 1017 18.51 -7.22 -44.14
C ASN A 1017 18.33 -8.15 -42.91
N ASP A 1018 17.33 -9.00 -43.06
CA ASP A 1018 17.55 -10.43 -43.27
C ASP A 1018 16.19 -11.09 -43.50
N ASP A 1019 16.14 -11.90 -44.55
CA ASP A 1019 15.07 -12.79 -45.03
C ASP A 1019 14.50 -13.78 -44.00
#